data_462aebfbd16266c817723fb52e1724c1
#
_entry.id   462aebfbd16266c817723fb52e1724c1
#
_cell.length_a   1.000
_cell.length_b   1.000
_cell.length_c   1.000
_cell.angle_alpha   90.00
_cell.angle_beta   90.00
_cell.angle_gamma   90.00
#
_symmetry.space_group_name_H-M   'P 1'
#
loop_
_entity.id
_entity.type
_entity.pdbx_description
1 polymer ?
#
loop_
_entity_poly.entity_id
_entity_poly.type
_entity_poly.pdbx_seq_one_letter_code
_entity_poly.pdbx_strand_id
1 'polypeptide(L)'
;MFMGRCIEHSICVAVGRTIPFPAAIDRDKEKEMSVKKSSPEQSPKAAGTTSSGPSHPDTPQTLMAAHAAEQNALVAAVPFNQSKIKEYGYENAIAPVAGQTLEPPSPSTSAGTLSETNESAKTGNPALEPVALDGALTSKRVNDTGQMLTTNQGVAIADNQNSLKAGLRGPTLLEDFILREKITHFDHERIPERIVHARGSGAHGSFESYDAFSELTKAAPFAAKGKVTPVFVRFSTVAGERGSADTARDVRGFAVKFYSDEGIWDLVGNNIPVFFIQDAIKFPDLIHAAKPEPNNQIPQAATAHDTFWDFVSLMPESTHMLMWVMSDRGIPRSYRMMQGFGVHTFRLVNEAGKSVFCKFHWKPLLGTHSLVWDEAVKIMGADPDYHRRDLWEAIESGNYPEWELGVQIFTDEQAEGYSLDVLDSTKLIPEELVPVTPLGRMVLNRNPDNFFAETEQVAFCTSHVVPGIDFSNDPLLHGRHHSYLDTQISRLGGANFHEIPINASLAPVHNNQRDGLHRQSIPRGRVAYEPNTLGGGCPFQAGMKGFASFPRAIESNNTPVDKVRGKPEKFAEHYNQATLFFDSQSPVERAHIMGAFRFELSKVTVPAIRERMVSSLRNVSEDLAAGLAYSLGLVIPNAMPRATESVPS
;
A
#
# COMPACT_ATOMS: atom_id res chain seq x y z
N MET A 1 -37.37 -31.90 -4.99
CA MET A 1 -38.75 -31.43 -4.79
C MET A 1 -38.64 -30.10 -4.02
N PHE A 2 -38.83 -29.14 -4.70
CA PHE A 2 -39.42 -27.82 -4.69
C PHE A 2 -38.59 -26.82 -5.48
N MET A 3 -39.21 -26.52 -6.61
CA MET A 3 -38.97 -25.46 -7.56
C MET A 3 -39.45 -24.11 -7.04
N GLY A 4 -38.85 -23.07 -7.61
CA GLY A 4 -39.54 -21.89 -8.07
C GLY A 4 -39.38 -20.67 -7.14
N ARG A 5 -39.03 -19.50 -7.59
CA ARG A 5 -39.49 -18.71 -8.75
C ARG A 5 -38.57 -17.55 -8.98
N CYS A 6 -38.30 -17.27 -10.23
CA CYS A 6 -37.89 -15.95 -10.75
C CYS A 6 -39.01 -14.94 -10.53
N ILE A 7 -38.65 -13.70 -10.21
CA ILE A 7 -39.52 -12.54 -10.46
C ILE A 7 -38.69 -11.46 -11.15
N GLU A 8 -38.93 -11.34 -12.46
CA GLU A 8 -38.69 -10.12 -13.24
C GLU A 8 -39.69 -9.05 -12.80
N HIS A 9 -39.25 -7.82 -12.75
CA HIS A 9 -40.09 -6.70 -13.13
C HIS A 9 -39.25 -5.50 -13.56
N SER A 10 -39.15 -5.35 -14.87
CA SER A 10 -38.88 -4.09 -15.56
C SER A 10 -40.16 -3.24 -15.58
N ILE A 11 -40.09 -2.00 -15.19
CA ILE A 11 -41.06 -0.99 -15.62
C ILE A 11 -40.29 0.28 -15.99
N CYS A 12 -40.17 0.53 -17.30
CA CYS A 12 -39.91 1.83 -17.87
C CYS A 12 -41.18 2.62 -17.88
N VAL A 13 -41.19 3.81 -17.31
CA VAL A 13 -42.19 4.84 -17.61
C VAL A 13 -41.47 6.06 -18.16
N ALA A 14 -41.67 6.28 -19.44
CA ALA A 14 -41.27 7.48 -20.12
C ALA A 14 -42.29 8.62 -19.82
N VAL A 15 -41.79 9.76 -19.39
CA VAL A 15 -42.55 11.01 -19.46
C VAL A 15 -41.76 12.00 -20.31
N GLY A 16 -42.29 12.25 -21.50
CA GLY A 16 -41.77 13.20 -22.47
C GLY A 16 -41.92 14.64 -22.01
N ARG A 17 -40.88 15.43 -22.21
CA ARG A 17 -40.97 16.88 -22.44
C ARG A 17 -40.05 17.23 -23.59
N THR A 18 -40.69 17.64 -24.66
CA THR A 18 -40.12 18.28 -25.85
C THR A 18 -39.60 19.67 -25.51
N ILE A 19 -38.35 19.94 -25.88
CA ILE A 19 -37.79 21.29 -25.98
C ILE A 19 -37.30 21.45 -27.42
N PRO A 20 -37.63 22.58 -28.11
CA PRO A 20 -37.44 22.74 -29.54
C PRO A 20 -36.00 23.11 -29.90
N PHE A 21 -35.54 22.56 -31.02
CA PHE A 21 -34.31 22.96 -31.71
C PHE A 21 -34.55 24.23 -32.53
N PRO A 22 -33.59 25.12 -32.60
CA PRO A 22 -33.60 26.16 -33.64
C PRO A 22 -32.94 25.67 -34.93
N ALA A 23 -33.44 26.25 -36.01
CA ALA A 23 -33.33 25.86 -37.39
C ALA A 23 -31.93 25.98 -38.01
N ALA A 24 -31.82 25.29 -39.13
CA ALA A 24 -30.73 25.18 -40.07
C ALA A 24 -30.08 26.49 -40.52
N ILE A 25 -28.79 26.48 -40.70
CA ILE A 25 -28.04 27.42 -41.53
C ILE A 25 -27.44 26.69 -42.73
N ASP A 26 -27.69 27.33 -43.83
CA ASP A 26 -27.54 27.07 -45.23
C ASP A 26 -26.13 26.59 -45.67
N ARG A 27 -26.12 25.62 -46.56
CA ARG A 27 -24.97 25.26 -47.40
C ARG A 27 -24.98 26.20 -48.62
N ASP A 28 -23.81 26.74 -48.89
CA ASP A 28 -23.22 26.90 -50.19
C ASP A 28 -22.12 27.99 -50.17
N LYS A 29 -20.89 27.57 -50.34
CA LYS A 29 -19.88 28.24 -51.13
C LYS A 29 -18.60 27.39 -51.21
N GLU A 30 -18.56 26.56 -52.22
CA GLU A 30 -17.33 26.08 -52.82
C GLU A 30 -16.56 27.27 -53.44
N LYS A 31 -15.26 27.31 -53.23
CA LYS A 31 -14.30 27.89 -54.15
C LYS A 31 -13.01 27.12 -54.14
N GLU A 32 -12.78 26.56 -55.29
CA GLU A 32 -11.51 26.02 -55.81
C GLU A 32 -10.27 26.88 -55.51
N MET A 33 -9.21 26.24 -55.18
CA MET A 33 -7.89 26.73 -55.64
C MET A 33 -6.91 25.57 -55.88
N SER A 34 -6.36 25.59 -57.03
CA SER A 34 -5.62 24.65 -57.83
C SER A 34 -4.25 24.24 -57.23
N VAL A 35 -3.94 23.00 -57.52
CA VAL A 35 -2.62 22.35 -57.38
C VAL A 35 -1.62 22.95 -58.36
N LYS A 36 -0.40 23.32 -57.92
CA LYS A 36 0.80 23.38 -58.74
C LYS A 36 1.88 22.46 -58.17
N LYS A 37 2.20 21.45 -58.98
CA LYS A 37 3.43 20.64 -58.86
C LYS A 37 4.64 21.43 -59.31
N SER A 38 5.77 21.31 -58.61
CA SER A 38 7.10 21.46 -59.18
C SER A 38 8.13 20.64 -58.39
N SER A 39 8.91 19.90 -59.12
CA SER A 39 9.97 18.97 -58.67
C SER A 39 11.32 19.70 -58.55
N PRO A 40 12.44 19.01 -58.21
CA PRO A 40 13.38 19.40 -57.18
C PRO A 40 14.66 20.04 -57.68
N GLU A 41 15.33 20.81 -56.87
CA GLU A 41 16.76 21.15 -57.13
C GLU A 41 17.57 21.34 -55.83
N GLN A 42 18.77 20.97 -55.94
CA GLN A 42 19.94 20.72 -55.12
C GLN A 42 20.28 21.68 -53.97
N SER A 43 20.96 21.09 -52.99
CA SER A 43 21.65 21.75 -51.87
C SER A 43 22.75 22.75 -52.25
N PRO A 44 23.08 23.69 -51.37
CA PRO A 44 24.46 23.76 -50.87
C PRO A 44 24.59 23.97 -49.36
N LYS A 45 25.83 23.68 -48.90
CA LYS A 45 26.34 23.58 -47.54
C LYS A 45 26.35 24.88 -46.73
N ALA A 46 26.11 24.67 -45.44
CA ALA A 46 26.72 25.25 -44.22
C ALA A 46 27.07 26.75 -44.15
N ALA A 47 26.43 27.42 -43.24
CA ALA A 47 27.07 28.37 -42.30
C ALA A 47 26.19 28.48 -41.06
N GLY A 48 26.81 28.35 -39.90
CA GLY A 48 26.09 28.37 -38.63
C GLY A 48 25.62 29.78 -38.25
N THR A 49 24.39 29.82 -37.77
CA THR A 49 23.91 30.86 -36.86
C THR A 49 22.91 30.24 -35.93
N THR A 50 23.21 30.30 -34.66
CA THR A 50 22.30 29.98 -33.57
C THR A 50 21.10 30.91 -33.61
N SER A 51 19.94 30.40 -33.99
CA SER A 51 18.68 31.04 -33.71
C SER A 51 17.82 30.02 -32.98
N SER A 52 17.56 30.31 -31.72
CA SER A 52 16.55 29.63 -30.92
C SER A 52 15.20 29.78 -31.59
N GLY A 53 14.79 28.78 -32.35
CA GLY A 53 13.41 28.60 -32.78
C GLY A 53 12.58 28.05 -31.62
N PRO A 54 11.28 28.30 -31.63
CA PRO A 54 10.40 27.78 -30.57
C PRO A 54 10.50 26.26 -30.58
N SER A 55 10.89 25.71 -29.43
CA SER A 55 10.85 24.28 -29.16
C SER A 55 9.43 23.79 -29.43
N HIS A 56 9.29 22.75 -30.22
CA HIS A 56 8.04 22.04 -30.36
C HIS A 56 7.64 21.55 -28.97
N PRO A 57 6.46 21.93 -28.46
CA PRO A 57 5.97 21.35 -27.23
C PRO A 57 5.57 19.91 -27.53
N ASP A 58 5.71 19.07 -26.50
CA ASP A 58 4.89 17.89 -26.31
C ASP A 58 5.39 16.58 -26.92
N THR A 59 6.65 16.25 -26.65
CA THR A 59 6.95 14.82 -26.48
C THR A 59 6.68 14.41 -25.03
N PRO A 60 6.26 13.18 -24.75
CA PRO A 60 6.11 12.69 -23.37
C PRO A 60 7.35 12.96 -22.51
N GLN A 61 8.55 12.90 -23.08
CA GLN A 61 9.81 13.17 -22.38
C GLN A 61 9.99 14.65 -22.01
N THR A 62 9.56 15.59 -22.84
CA THR A 62 9.62 17.02 -22.51
C THR A 62 8.59 17.42 -21.47
N LEU A 63 7.41 16.79 -21.48
CA LEU A 63 6.39 16.95 -20.44
C LEU A 63 6.86 16.36 -19.11
N MET A 64 7.49 15.19 -19.12
CA MET A 64 8.06 14.55 -17.92
C MET A 64 9.19 15.40 -17.33
N ALA A 65 10.08 15.95 -18.16
CA ALA A 65 11.17 16.82 -17.71
C ALA A 65 10.64 18.15 -17.14
N ALA A 66 9.62 18.73 -17.77
CA ALA A 66 8.95 19.93 -17.26
C ALA A 66 8.26 19.66 -15.94
N HIS A 67 7.55 18.53 -15.81
CA HIS A 67 6.87 18.13 -14.58
C HIS A 67 7.86 17.82 -13.45
N ALA A 68 8.97 17.13 -13.75
CA ALA A 68 10.04 16.90 -12.78
C ALA A 68 10.70 18.21 -12.32
N ALA A 69 10.89 19.17 -13.22
CA ALA A 69 11.41 20.49 -12.89
C ALA A 69 10.42 21.28 -12.00
N GLU A 70 9.13 21.19 -12.28
CA GLU A 70 8.07 21.82 -11.49
C GLU A 70 7.93 21.18 -10.11
N GLN A 71 8.02 19.85 -10.01
CA GLN A 71 8.07 19.15 -8.73
C GLN A 71 9.31 19.52 -7.93
N ASN A 72 10.48 19.60 -8.54
CA ASN A 72 11.70 20.03 -7.87
C ASN A 72 11.60 21.48 -7.38
N ALA A 73 10.94 22.37 -8.12
CA ALA A 73 10.68 23.74 -7.71
C ALA A 73 9.71 23.80 -6.52
N LEU A 74 8.66 22.94 -6.51
CA LEU A 74 7.74 22.79 -5.40
C LEU A 74 8.44 22.24 -4.14
N VAL A 75 9.31 21.24 -4.31
CA VAL A 75 10.14 20.70 -3.22
C VAL A 75 11.08 21.76 -2.64
N ALA A 76 11.69 22.58 -3.50
CA ALA A 76 12.57 23.68 -3.06
C ALA A 76 11.83 24.82 -2.37
N ALA A 77 10.53 25.00 -2.66
CA ALA A 77 9.70 26.06 -2.08
C ALA A 77 9.06 25.67 -0.71
N VAL A 78 9.17 24.40 -0.30
CA VAL A 78 8.61 23.97 0.99
C VAL A 78 9.54 24.38 2.13
N PRO A 79 9.02 24.98 3.22
CA PRO A 79 9.82 25.30 4.40
C PRO A 79 10.44 24.02 4.96
N PHE A 80 11.74 23.97 4.88
CA PHE A 80 12.53 22.82 5.33
C PHE A 80 12.78 22.96 6.85
N ASN A 81 12.40 21.95 7.61
CA ASN A 81 12.67 21.95 9.05
C ASN A 81 14.06 21.38 9.33
N GLN A 82 15.04 22.28 9.50
CA GLN A 82 16.43 21.91 9.79
C GLN A 82 16.61 21.10 11.09
N SER A 83 15.71 21.24 12.06
CA SER A 83 15.80 20.48 13.32
C SER A 83 15.56 18.98 13.11
N LYS A 84 14.78 18.61 12.11
CA LYS A 84 14.52 17.19 11.78
C LYS A 84 15.66 16.49 11.04
N ILE A 85 16.59 17.20 10.43
CA ILE A 85 17.79 16.60 9.84
C ILE A 85 18.60 15.88 10.90
N LYS A 86 18.75 16.50 12.07
CA LYS A 86 19.50 15.93 13.20
C LYS A 86 18.78 14.72 13.81
N GLU A 87 17.45 14.77 13.86
CA GLU A 87 16.62 13.70 14.40
C GLU A 87 16.73 12.41 13.55
N TYR A 88 16.89 12.54 12.23
CA TYR A 88 16.97 11.41 11.32
C TYR A 88 18.38 11.06 10.85
N GLY A 89 19.42 11.74 11.35
CA GLY A 89 20.82 11.44 11.05
C GLY A 89 21.25 11.67 9.59
N TYR A 90 20.45 12.40 8.82
CA TYR A 90 20.77 12.72 7.42
C TYR A 90 21.18 14.19 7.29
N GLU A 91 22.44 14.47 7.59
CA GLU A 91 23.03 15.79 7.27
C GLU A 91 23.07 16.07 5.77
N ASN A 92 22.84 15.06 4.95
CA ASN A 92 22.87 15.12 3.48
C ASN A 92 21.56 14.70 2.81
N ALA A 93 20.43 14.68 3.52
CA ALA A 93 19.12 14.65 2.84
C ALA A 93 18.91 16.02 2.20
N ILE A 94 19.64 16.27 1.15
CA ILE A 94 19.63 17.49 0.38
C ILE A 94 18.26 17.58 -0.28
N ALA A 95 17.45 18.54 0.18
CA ALA A 95 16.54 19.16 -0.76
C ALA A 95 17.38 19.50 -1.99
N PRO A 96 16.99 19.09 -3.21
CA PRO A 96 17.78 19.42 -4.38
C PRO A 96 18.08 20.90 -4.36
N VAL A 97 19.37 21.24 -4.34
CA VAL A 97 19.82 22.62 -4.31
C VAL A 97 19.22 23.25 -5.57
N ALA A 98 18.48 24.34 -5.39
CA ALA A 98 17.94 25.10 -6.50
C ALA A 98 19.07 25.37 -7.50
N GLY A 99 18.98 24.77 -8.69
CA GLY A 99 20.02 24.86 -9.72
C GLY A 99 20.80 23.57 -10.03
N GLN A 100 20.66 22.49 -9.28
CA GLN A 100 21.01 21.16 -9.78
C GLN A 100 19.86 20.64 -10.60
N THR A 101 19.89 20.92 -11.90
CA THR A 101 19.22 20.05 -12.85
C THR A 101 19.87 18.68 -12.67
N LEU A 102 19.11 17.71 -12.14
CA LEU A 102 19.42 16.32 -12.42
C LEU A 102 19.44 16.24 -13.94
N GLU A 103 20.63 16.09 -14.52
CA GLU A 103 20.70 15.77 -15.93
C GLU A 103 19.82 14.53 -16.12
N PRO A 104 18.83 14.57 -17.01
CA PRO A 104 18.10 13.38 -17.34
C PRO A 104 19.15 12.33 -17.70
N PRO A 105 19.04 11.08 -17.22
CA PRO A 105 19.98 10.04 -17.57
C PRO A 105 20.15 10.09 -19.07
N SER A 106 21.41 10.15 -19.52
CA SER A 106 21.71 10.25 -20.95
C SER A 106 20.85 9.21 -21.68
N PRO A 107 20.19 9.58 -22.78
CA PRO A 107 19.39 8.63 -23.56
C PRO A 107 20.21 7.45 -24.11
N SER A 108 21.50 7.43 -23.89
CA SER A 108 22.43 6.34 -24.20
C SER A 108 22.41 5.19 -23.17
N THR A 109 21.93 5.38 -21.99
CA THR A 109 21.36 4.24 -21.38
C THR A 109 20.20 3.94 -22.29
N SER A 110 20.37 2.99 -23.13
CA SER A 110 19.26 2.31 -23.73
C SER A 110 18.17 2.25 -22.65
N ALA A 111 17.45 3.38 -22.51
CA ALA A 111 16.10 3.29 -22.14
C ALA A 111 15.56 2.38 -23.22
N GLY A 112 15.98 1.14 -23.07
CA GLY A 112 15.37 0.09 -23.76
C GLY A 112 13.95 0.46 -23.65
N THR A 113 13.26 0.45 -24.70
CA THR A 113 11.82 0.51 -24.65
C THR A 113 11.39 -0.27 -23.42
N LEU A 114 10.33 0.06 -22.76
CA LEU A 114 9.79 -0.72 -21.63
C LEU A 114 9.84 -2.24 -21.93
N SER A 115 9.76 -2.63 -23.22
CA SER A 115 9.94 -3.99 -23.69
C SER A 115 11.38 -4.51 -23.56
N GLU A 116 12.41 -3.70 -23.70
CA GLU A 116 13.80 -4.15 -23.53
C GLU A 116 14.14 -4.33 -22.05
N THR A 117 13.65 -3.47 -21.17
CA THR A 117 13.78 -3.68 -19.73
C THR A 117 13.07 -4.96 -19.31
N ASN A 118 11.88 -5.22 -19.86
CA ASN A 118 11.13 -6.44 -19.63
C ASN A 118 11.79 -7.67 -20.27
N GLU A 119 12.41 -7.52 -21.41
CA GLU A 119 13.19 -8.59 -22.06
C GLU A 119 14.50 -8.87 -21.33
N SER A 120 15.17 -7.87 -20.81
CA SER A 120 16.32 -8.06 -19.93
C SER A 120 15.95 -8.82 -18.67
N ALA A 121 14.78 -8.57 -18.09
CA ALA A 121 14.24 -9.35 -16.98
C ALA A 121 13.88 -10.78 -17.41
N LYS A 122 13.49 -11.00 -18.67
CA LYS A 122 13.22 -12.33 -19.24
C LYS A 122 14.49 -13.11 -19.57
N THR A 123 15.53 -12.44 -20.01
CA THR A 123 16.79 -13.07 -20.46
C THR A 123 17.82 -13.20 -19.37
N GLY A 124 17.50 -12.75 -18.14
CA GLY A 124 18.49 -12.74 -17.07
C GLY A 124 19.58 -11.71 -17.40
N ASN A 125 19.38 -10.45 -17.05
CA ASN A 125 20.47 -9.49 -17.07
C ASN A 125 21.58 -10.00 -16.16
N PRO A 126 22.80 -10.30 -16.68
CA PRO A 126 23.89 -10.83 -15.87
C PRO A 126 24.27 -9.94 -14.68
N ALA A 127 23.97 -8.65 -14.74
CA ALA A 127 24.16 -7.72 -13.62
C ALA A 127 23.06 -7.82 -12.56
N LEU A 128 21.97 -8.53 -12.85
CA LEU A 128 20.85 -8.78 -11.94
C LEU A 128 20.73 -10.27 -11.62
N GLU A 129 21.75 -11.03 -11.87
CA GLU A 129 21.76 -12.48 -11.76
C GLU A 129 21.71 -12.98 -10.38
N PRO A 130 21.46 -12.74 -9.39
CA PRO A 130 20.82 -13.65 -8.45
C PRO A 130 19.30 -13.59 -8.52
N VAL A 131 18.79 -12.85 -9.45
CA VAL A 131 17.33 -12.66 -9.64
C VAL A 131 16.73 -13.78 -10.52
N ALA A 132 17.32 -14.94 -10.54
CA ALA A 132 16.61 -16.20 -10.78
C ALA A 132 15.34 -16.37 -9.92
N LEU A 133 15.14 -15.46 -9.02
CA LEU A 133 14.07 -15.35 -8.04
C LEU A 133 12.77 -14.80 -8.65
N ASP A 134 12.82 -14.22 -9.82
CA ASP A 134 11.66 -13.85 -10.61
C ASP A 134 11.14 -15.01 -11.49
N GLY A 135 11.66 -16.21 -11.28
CA GLY A 135 11.43 -17.37 -12.14
C GLY A 135 9.96 -17.69 -12.38
N ALA A 136 9.12 -17.66 -11.36
CA ALA A 136 7.69 -17.92 -11.50
C ALA A 136 6.99 -16.79 -12.28
N LEU A 137 7.32 -15.53 -12.01
CA LEU A 137 6.80 -14.37 -12.72
C LEU A 137 7.31 -14.32 -14.16
N THR A 138 8.61 -14.55 -14.38
CA THR A 138 9.23 -14.54 -15.71
C THR A 138 8.56 -15.56 -16.64
N SER A 139 8.25 -16.75 -16.15
CA SER A 139 7.58 -17.79 -16.96
C SER A 139 6.14 -17.45 -17.34
N LYS A 140 5.53 -16.46 -16.71
CA LYS A 140 4.15 -16.01 -16.95
C LYS A 140 4.04 -14.68 -17.69
N ARG A 141 5.17 -14.02 -17.93
CA ARG A 141 5.19 -12.79 -18.72
C ARG A 141 4.96 -13.10 -20.20
N VAL A 142 4.13 -12.30 -20.84
CA VAL A 142 3.82 -12.40 -22.26
C VAL A 142 4.14 -11.07 -22.92
N ASN A 143 4.87 -11.12 -24.04
CA ASN A 143 5.12 -9.95 -24.88
C ASN A 143 4.30 -10.08 -26.17
N ASP A 144 3.25 -9.26 -26.26
CA ASP A 144 2.32 -9.24 -27.41
C ASP A 144 2.70 -8.18 -28.45
N THR A 145 3.83 -7.46 -28.27
CA THR A 145 4.25 -6.40 -29.17
C THR A 145 4.46 -6.93 -30.58
N GLY A 146 3.71 -6.37 -31.53
CA GLY A 146 3.78 -6.76 -32.95
C GLY A 146 3.14 -8.11 -33.28
N GLN A 147 2.51 -8.79 -32.32
CA GLN A 147 1.81 -10.02 -32.56
C GLN A 147 0.40 -9.79 -33.12
N MET A 148 -0.07 -10.73 -33.95
CA MET A 148 -1.45 -10.74 -34.43
C MET A 148 -2.38 -11.05 -33.24
N LEU A 149 -3.51 -10.34 -33.15
CA LEU A 149 -4.53 -10.64 -32.13
C LEU A 149 -5.12 -12.02 -32.34
N THR A 150 -5.40 -12.70 -31.25
CA THR A 150 -6.05 -14.02 -31.25
C THR A 150 -7.20 -14.04 -30.25
N THR A 151 -8.07 -15.03 -30.40
CA THR A 151 -9.01 -15.43 -29.35
C THR A 151 -8.28 -16.11 -28.18
N ASN A 152 -8.97 -16.37 -27.08
CA ASN A 152 -8.43 -17.14 -25.95
C ASN A 152 -8.02 -18.58 -26.32
N GLN A 153 -8.54 -19.10 -27.45
CA GLN A 153 -8.19 -20.43 -28.01
C GLN A 153 -7.05 -20.34 -29.03
N GLY A 154 -6.47 -19.17 -29.24
CA GLY A 154 -5.35 -18.99 -30.18
C GLY A 154 -5.76 -18.85 -31.65
N VAL A 155 -7.03 -18.62 -31.96
CA VAL A 155 -7.48 -18.38 -33.35
C VAL A 155 -7.18 -16.97 -33.77
N ALA A 156 -6.43 -16.79 -34.86
CA ALA A 156 -6.06 -15.45 -35.35
C ALA A 156 -7.30 -14.65 -35.77
N ILE A 157 -7.32 -13.36 -35.36
CA ILE A 157 -8.42 -12.45 -35.65
C ILE A 157 -8.07 -11.58 -36.85
N ALA A 158 -8.82 -11.76 -37.96
CA ALA A 158 -8.60 -11.02 -39.19
C ALA A 158 -9.15 -9.58 -39.14
N ASP A 159 -10.27 -9.37 -38.49
CA ASP A 159 -10.93 -8.07 -38.32
C ASP A 159 -11.36 -7.85 -36.87
N ASN A 160 -10.69 -6.89 -36.19
CA ASN A 160 -11.03 -6.46 -34.83
C ASN A 160 -11.80 -5.11 -34.81
N GLN A 161 -12.18 -4.59 -35.98
CA GLN A 161 -12.85 -3.29 -36.12
C GLN A 161 -14.37 -3.43 -36.27
N ASN A 162 -14.85 -4.57 -36.78
CA ASN A 162 -16.24 -4.77 -37.09
C ASN A 162 -16.76 -6.10 -36.51
N SER A 163 -17.97 -6.07 -35.95
CA SER A 163 -18.70 -7.30 -35.63
C SER A 163 -19.27 -7.96 -36.87
N LEU A 164 -19.46 -9.27 -36.82
CA LEU A 164 -20.12 -10.03 -37.89
C LEU A 164 -21.61 -9.70 -37.93
N LYS A 165 -22.12 -9.30 -39.12
CA LYS A 165 -23.50 -8.83 -39.28
C LYS A 165 -24.19 -9.51 -40.49
N ALA A 166 -25.49 -9.57 -40.41
CA ALA A 166 -26.33 -9.98 -41.55
C ALA A 166 -26.49 -8.82 -42.56
N GLY A 167 -25.44 -8.57 -43.37
CA GLY A 167 -25.31 -7.39 -44.24
C GLY A 167 -24.81 -6.15 -43.48
N LEU A 168 -24.36 -5.13 -44.22
CA LEU A 168 -23.69 -3.95 -43.64
C LEU A 168 -24.55 -3.17 -42.63
N ARG A 169 -25.86 -3.22 -42.73
CA ARG A 169 -26.82 -2.57 -41.82
C ARG A 169 -27.66 -3.57 -41.02
N GLY A 170 -27.35 -4.85 -41.14
CA GLY A 170 -28.09 -5.91 -40.46
C GLY A 170 -27.69 -6.03 -38.97
N PRO A 171 -28.42 -6.85 -38.22
CA PRO A 171 -28.09 -7.16 -36.85
C PRO A 171 -26.77 -7.92 -36.74
N THR A 172 -26.08 -7.78 -35.61
CA THR A 172 -24.94 -8.59 -35.24
C THR A 172 -25.39 -10.04 -35.01
N LEU A 173 -24.62 -11.00 -35.54
CA LEU A 173 -24.92 -12.41 -35.44
C LEU A 173 -24.35 -13.00 -34.16
N LEU A 174 -25.12 -13.84 -33.48
CA LEU A 174 -24.68 -14.53 -32.26
C LEU A 174 -23.53 -15.53 -32.50
N GLU A 175 -23.32 -15.97 -33.72
CA GLU A 175 -22.19 -16.81 -34.11
C GLU A 175 -20.84 -16.07 -34.12
N ASP A 176 -20.85 -14.74 -33.98
CA ASP A 176 -19.62 -13.96 -33.80
C ASP A 176 -18.99 -14.26 -32.43
N PHE A 177 -18.22 -15.36 -32.39
CA PHE A 177 -17.54 -15.80 -31.17
C PHE A 177 -16.44 -14.82 -30.74
N ILE A 178 -15.85 -14.06 -31.67
CA ILE A 178 -14.83 -13.05 -31.38
C ILE A 178 -15.44 -11.89 -30.57
N LEU A 179 -16.57 -11.38 -31.05
CA LEU A 179 -17.30 -10.31 -30.34
C LEU A 179 -17.75 -10.78 -28.94
N ARG A 180 -18.35 -11.96 -28.86
CA ARG A 180 -18.85 -12.50 -27.59
C ARG A 180 -17.73 -12.67 -26.56
N GLU A 181 -16.62 -13.28 -26.98
CA GLU A 181 -15.45 -13.46 -26.09
C GLU A 181 -14.91 -12.11 -25.60
N LYS A 182 -14.76 -11.14 -26.52
CA LYS A 182 -14.27 -9.80 -26.19
C LYS A 182 -15.18 -9.07 -25.20
N ILE A 183 -16.48 -9.06 -25.42
CA ILE A 183 -17.46 -8.42 -24.53
C ILE A 183 -17.52 -9.15 -23.18
N THR A 184 -17.60 -10.48 -23.21
CA THR A 184 -17.65 -11.27 -21.96
C THR A 184 -16.42 -11.03 -21.11
N HIS A 185 -15.22 -10.98 -21.68
CA HIS A 185 -14.01 -10.68 -20.92
C HIS A 185 -14.07 -9.27 -20.35
N PHE A 186 -14.41 -8.28 -21.17
CA PHE A 186 -14.50 -6.88 -20.76
C PHE A 186 -15.44 -6.67 -19.57
N ASP A 187 -16.59 -7.31 -19.59
CA ASP A 187 -17.58 -7.21 -18.51
C ASP A 187 -17.08 -7.76 -17.16
N HIS A 188 -16.00 -8.55 -17.17
CA HIS A 188 -15.45 -9.23 -16.01
C HIS A 188 -14.00 -8.81 -15.67
N GLU A 189 -13.52 -7.68 -16.17
CA GLU A 189 -12.16 -7.16 -15.94
C GLU A 189 -11.96 -6.50 -14.58
N ARG A 190 -12.87 -6.70 -13.65
CA ARG A 190 -12.78 -6.11 -12.30
C ARG A 190 -12.90 -7.20 -11.25
N ILE A 191 -12.11 -7.03 -10.18
CA ILE A 191 -12.26 -7.78 -8.94
C ILE A 191 -12.69 -6.80 -7.84
N PRO A 192 -13.29 -7.26 -6.74
CA PRO A 192 -13.57 -6.40 -5.60
C PRO A 192 -12.30 -5.67 -5.14
N GLU A 193 -12.42 -4.38 -4.85
CA GLU A 193 -11.30 -3.66 -4.26
C GLU A 193 -11.04 -4.13 -2.82
N ARG A 194 -9.85 -3.85 -2.29
CA ARG A 194 -9.54 -4.13 -0.88
C ARG A 194 -10.45 -3.32 0.03
N ILE A 195 -10.90 -3.92 1.12
CA ILE A 195 -11.78 -3.27 2.12
C ILE A 195 -11.12 -1.99 2.65
N VAL A 196 -9.83 -2.04 2.90
CA VAL A 196 -8.95 -0.90 3.17
C VAL A 196 -7.71 -1.02 2.29
N HIS A 197 -6.98 0.06 2.08
CA HIS A 197 -5.82 0.10 1.19
C HIS A 197 -6.16 -0.11 -0.29
N ALA A 198 -7.37 0.24 -0.73
CA ALA A 198 -7.79 0.04 -2.12
C ALA A 198 -6.94 0.84 -3.11
N ARG A 199 -6.67 2.10 -2.80
CA ARG A 199 -5.75 2.96 -3.54
C ARG A 199 -4.30 2.65 -3.19
N GLY A 200 -3.47 2.28 -4.18
CA GLY A 200 -2.06 1.99 -3.91
C GLY A 200 -1.23 1.77 -5.16
N SER A 201 0.08 1.59 -4.97
CA SER A 201 1.09 1.38 -6.01
C SER A 201 2.09 0.35 -5.54
N GLY A 202 2.63 -0.44 -6.45
CA GLY A 202 3.61 -1.48 -6.15
C GLY A 202 4.90 -1.30 -6.91
N ALA A 203 5.96 -1.92 -6.43
CA ALA A 203 7.25 -2.03 -7.09
C ALA A 203 7.97 -3.31 -6.67
N HIS A 204 8.79 -3.83 -7.57
CA HIS A 204 9.71 -4.91 -7.31
C HIS A 204 11.05 -4.38 -6.84
N GLY A 205 11.76 -5.22 -6.10
CA GLY A 205 13.09 -4.90 -5.62
C GLY A 205 13.78 -6.06 -4.96
N SER A 206 14.82 -5.77 -4.21
CA SER A 206 15.59 -6.73 -3.44
C SER A 206 15.86 -6.22 -2.04
N PHE A 207 15.95 -7.13 -1.11
CA PHE A 207 16.45 -6.92 0.25
C PHE A 207 17.80 -7.61 0.38
N GLU A 208 18.80 -6.91 0.89
CA GLU A 208 20.13 -7.45 1.19
C GLU A 208 20.42 -7.37 2.69
N SER A 209 20.75 -8.51 3.30
CA SER A 209 21.10 -8.58 4.72
C SER A 209 22.50 -8.03 4.98
N TYR A 210 22.66 -7.19 6.01
CA TYR A 210 23.95 -6.61 6.38
C TYR A 210 24.92 -7.62 7.01
N ASP A 211 24.37 -8.62 7.69
CA ASP A 211 25.17 -9.67 8.34
C ASP A 211 24.36 -10.97 8.46
N ALA A 212 25.00 -12.02 8.98
CA ALA A 212 24.32 -13.21 9.46
C ALA A 212 23.79 -12.95 10.89
N PHE A 213 22.47 -12.99 11.05
CA PHE A 213 21.83 -12.75 12.35
C PHE A 213 21.41 -14.06 13.05
N SER A 214 22.23 -15.11 12.94
CA SER A 214 21.95 -16.46 13.46
C SER A 214 21.73 -16.52 14.97
N GLU A 215 22.30 -15.61 15.74
CA GLU A 215 22.04 -15.49 17.17
C GLU A 215 20.62 -15.02 17.50
N LEU A 216 19.99 -14.29 16.59
CA LEU A 216 18.64 -13.73 16.75
C LEU A 216 17.58 -14.60 16.10
N THR A 217 17.84 -15.05 14.88
CA THR A 217 16.84 -15.75 14.07
C THR A 217 17.49 -16.71 13.09
N LYS A 218 16.81 -17.80 12.78
CA LYS A 218 17.15 -18.70 11.69
C LYS A 218 16.46 -18.37 10.36
N ALA A 219 15.73 -17.27 10.28
CA ALA A 219 14.98 -16.90 9.10
C ALA A 219 15.88 -16.69 7.87
N ALA A 220 15.53 -17.32 6.77
CA ALA A 220 16.32 -17.35 5.54
C ALA A 220 16.78 -15.98 5.02
N PRO A 221 15.99 -14.89 5.07
CA PRO A 221 16.45 -13.56 4.63
C PRO A 221 17.65 -13.03 5.43
N PHE A 222 17.87 -13.50 6.65
CA PHE A 222 18.92 -13.06 7.58
C PHE A 222 20.02 -14.10 7.81
N ALA A 223 20.04 -15.16 6.99
CA ALA A 223 20.93 -16.32 7.22
C ALA A 223 22.41 -16.04 6.96
N ALA A 224 22.75 -15.05 6.13
CA ALA A 224 24.12 -14.73 5.77
C ALA A 224 24.30 -13.27 5.40
N LYS A 225 25.50 -12.74 5.63
CA LYS A 225 25.90 -11.43 5.13
C LYS A 225 25.80 -11.35 3.61
N GLY A 226 25.16 -10.28 3.11
CA GLY A 226 24.97 -10.10 1.66
C GLY A 226 23.92 -11.03 1.05
N LYS A 227 23.14 -11.77 1.88
CA LYS A 227 22.03 -12.56 1.37
C LYS A 227 20.99 -11.66 0.73
N VAL A 228 20.75 -11.85 -0.56
CA VAL A 228 19.74 -11.13 -1.32
C VAL A 228 18.44 -11.93 -1.37
N THR A 229 17.35 -11.27 -1.02
CA THR A 229 15.99 -11.82 -1.09
C THR A 229 15.13 -10.90 -1.93
N PRO A 230 14.44 -11.36 -2.99
CA PRO A 230 13.55 -10.52 -3.75
C PRO A 230 12.37 -10.07 -2.93
N VAL A 231 11.89 -8.89 -3.25
CA VAL A 231 10.71 -8.33 -2.61
C VAL A 231 9.75 -7.75 -3.63
N PHE A 232 8.47 -7.75 -3.25
CA PHE A 232 7.46 -6.90 -3.87
C PHE A 232 6.84 -6.03 -2.78
N VAL A 233 6.85 -4.73 -3.00
CA VAL A 233 6.31 -3.75 -2.04
C VAL A 233 5.06 -3.13 -2.59
N ARG A 234 4.05 -2.95 -1.74
CA ARG A 234 2.87 -2.16 -2.06
C ARG A 234 2.65 -1.07 -1.03
N PHE A 235 2.68 0.17 -1.50
CA PHE A 235 2.26 1.35 -0.75
C PHE A 235 0.80 1.67 -1.04
N SER A 236 0.09 2.28 -0.08
CA SER A 236 -1.33 2.60 -0.24
C SER A 236 -1.78 3.68 0.73
N THR A 237 -2.90 4.35 0.43
CA THR A 237 -3.74 4.99 1.45
C THR A 237 -4.51 3.91 2.22
N VAL A 238 -5.34 4.27 3.19
CA VAL A 238 -6.14 3.32 3.98
C VAL A 238 -7.64 3.50 3.73
N ALA A 239 -8.19 4.70 3.94
CA ALA A 239 -9.62 4.95 3.91
C ALA A 239 -10.18 5.10 2.49
N GLY A 240 -9.41 5.68 1.57
CA GLY A 240 -9.87 6.01 0.22
C GLY A 240 -10.12 4.78 -0.65
N GLU A 241 -11.14 4.87 -1.50
CA GLU A 241 -11.42 3.91 -2.55
C GLU A 241 -10.33 3.93 -3.63
N ARG A 242 -10.32 2.96 -4.52
CA ARG A 242 -9.31 2.81 -5.58
C ARG A 242 -9.12 4.08 -6.44
N GLY A 243 -10.20 4.81 -6.72
CA GLY A 243 -10.20 6.05 -7.51
C GLY A 243 -9.91 7.33 -6.74
N SER A 244 -9.65 7.26 -5.44
CA SER A 244 -9.35 8.44 -4.62
C SER A 244 -7.96 9.01 -4.88
N ALA A 245 -7.66 10.20 -4.33
CA ALA A 245 -6.37 10.85 -4.49
C ALA A 245 -5.31 10.32 -3.50
N ASP A 246 -4.03 10.35 -3.91
CA ASP A 246 -2.90 9.88 -3.12
C ASP A 246 -2.58 10.78 -1.91
N THR A 247 -2.79 12.09 -2.02
CA THR A 247 -2.35 13.07 -1.01
C THR A 247 -3.39 13.37 0.07
N ALA A 248 -4.49 12.62 0.13
CA ALA A 248 -5.44 12.72 1.23
C ALA A 248 -4.75 12.46 2.58
N ARG A 249 -5.18 13.18 3.64
CA ARG A 249 -4.74 12.89 5.00
C ARG A 249 -5.25 11.51 5.41
N ASP A 250 -4.30 10.60 5.58
CA ASP A 250 -4.60 9.20 5.89
C ASP A 250 -3.32 8.51 6.39
N VAL A 251 -3.47 7.37 7.00
CA VAL A 251 -2.37 6.42 7.21
C VAL A 251 -1.91 5.90 5.83
N ARG A 252 -0.64 5.57 5.70
CA ARG A 252 -0.13 4.87 4.51
C ARG A 252 0.23 3.43 4.84
N GLY A 253 -0.31 2.51 4.04
CA GLY A 253 0.13 1.13 4.06
C GLY A 253 1.55 0.99 3.51
N PHE A 254 2.31 0.10 4.11
CA PHE A 254 3.67 -0.28 3.71
C PHE A 254 3.78 -1.80 3.84
N ALA A 255 3.41 -2.53 2.80
CA ALA A 255 3.40 -3.98 2.80
C ALA A 255 4.54 -4.52 1.94
N VAL A 256 5.37 -5.37 2.53
CA VAL A 256 6.53 -5.98 1.89
C VAL A 256 6.36 -7.50 1.88
N LYS A 257 6.42 -8.08 0.68
CA LYS A 257 6.45 -9.52 0.45
C LYS A 257 7.87 -9.94 0.14
N PHE A 258 8.45 -10.79 0.98
CA PHE A 258 9.75 -11.40 0.76
C PHE A 258 9.58 -12.80 0.15
N TYR A 259 10.23 -13.03 -0.97
CA TYR A 259 10.26 -14.34 -1.63
C TYR A 259 11.54 -15.07 -1.25
N SER A 260 11.50 -15.77 -0.12
CA SER A 260 12.69 -16.48 0.37
C SER A 260 12.76 -17.93 -0.12
N ASP A 261 13.91 -18.55 0.08
CA ASP A 261 14.16 -19.96 -0.25
C ASP A 261 13.34 -20.93 0.63
N GLU A 262 12.83 -20.45 1.75
CA GLU A 262 12.04 -21.24 2.71
C GLU A 262 10.55 -20.88 2.72
N GLY A 263 10.12 -20.01 1.81
CA GLY A 263 8.73 -19.59 1.69
C GLY A 263 8.56 -18.07 1.64
N ILE A 264 7.33 -17.62 1.69
CA ILE A 264 6.99 -16.21 1.68
C ILE A 264 6.89 -15.69 3.12
N TRP A 265 7.51 -14.53 3.34
CA TRP A 265 7.29 -13.71 4.52
C TRP A 265 6.66 -12.39 4.12
N ASP A 266 5.51 -12.06 4.71
CA ASP A 266 4.81 -10.79 4.49
C ASP A 266 4.91 -9.88 5.72
N LEU A 267 5.70 -8.81 5.63
CA LEU A 267 5.74 -7.76 6.64
C LEU A 267 4.75 -6.65 6.25
N VAL A 268 3.56 -6.68 6.84
CA VAL A 268 2.43 -5.83 6.47
C VAL A 268 2.29 -4.68 7.47
N GLY A 269 2.91 -3.58 7.17
CA GLY A 269 3.04 -2.42 8.04
C GLY A 269 2.35 -1.15 7.54
N ASN A 270 2.59 -0.07 8.28
CA ASN A 270 2.11 1.27 8.00
C ASN A 270 3.24 2.30 8.18
N ASN A 271 3.02 3.53 7.70
CA ASN A 271 3.95 4.66 7.91
C ASN A 271 3.86 5.30 9.31
N ILE A 272 3.00 4.79 10.16
CA ILE A 272 2.79 5.23 11.54
C ILE A 272 3.03 4.02 12.45
N PRO A 273 3.77 4.18 13.57
CA PRO A 273 4.20 3.06 14.41
C PRO A 273 3.12 2.45 15.30
N VAL A 274 1.97 3.10 15.40
CA VAL A 274 0.84 2.70 16.25
C VAL A 274 -0.44 2.59 15.46
N PHE A 275 -1.51 2.08 16.09
CA PHE A 275 -2.81 1.92 15.46
C PHE A 275 -3.93 2.50 16.35
N PHE A 276 -5.16 2.59 15.82
CA PHE A 276 -6.31 3.20 16.50
C PHE A 276 -6.89 2.35 17.63
N ILE A 277 -6.73 1.04 17.57
CA ILE A 277 -7.42 0.07 18.40
C ILE A 277 -6.46 -0.97 18.95
N GLN A 278 -6.79 -1.52 20.10
CA GLN A 278 -6.01 -2.53 20.81
C GLN A 278 -6.46 -3.97 20.51
N ASP A 279 -7.69 -4.13 20.04
CA ASP A 279 -8.30 -5.45 19.80
C ASP A 279 -8.98 -5.46 18.43
N ALA A 280 -8.76 -6.53 17.66
CA ALA A 280 -9.29 -6.71 16.32
C ALA A 280 -10.82 -6.70 16.24
N ILE A 281 -11.54 -6.99 17.33
CA ILE A 281 -13.02 -6.93 17.36
C ILE A 281 -13.54 -5.54 16.99
N LYS A 282 -12.74 -4.49 17.23
CA LYS A 282 -13.08 -3.10 16.92
C LYS A 282 -12.71 -2.67 15.51
N PHE A 283 -12.03 -3.52 14.73
CA PHE A 283 -11.61 -3.16 13.38
C PHE A 283 -12.79 -2.88 12.43
N PRO A 284 -13.84 -3.73 12.35
CA PRO A 284 -14.99 -3.42 11.52
C PRO A 284 -15.68 -2.10 11.91
N ASP A 285 -15.86 -1.84 13.21
CA ASP A 285 -16.47 -0.60 13.71
C ASP A 285 -15.65 0.63 13.32
N LEU A 286 -14.33 0.58 13.50
CA LEU A 286 -13.41 1.64 13.08
C LEU A 286 -13.53 1.93 11.58
N ILE A 287 -13.57 0.87 10.77
CA ILE A 287 -13.62 1.04 9.31
C ILE A 287 -14.98 1.56 8.87
N HIS A 288 -16.08 1.07 9.44
CA HIS A 288 -17.41 1.63 9.17
C HIS A 288 -17.47 3.12 9.54
N ALA A 289 -16.86 3.51 10.66
CA ALA A 289 -16.82 4.92 11.07
C ALA A 289 -15.95 5.79 10.14
N ALA A 290 -14.86 5.23 9.59
CA ALA A 290 -13.91 5.97 8.74
C ALA A 290 -14.27 5.98 7.25
N LYS A 291 -15.10 5.03 6.78
CA LYS A 291 -15.58 4.96 5.40
C LYS A 291 -16.74 5.92 5.16
N PRO A 292 -17.12 6.17 3.90
CA PRO A 292 -18.31 6.96 3.58
C PRO A 292 -19.57 6.45 4.29
N GLU A 293 -20.44 7.36 4.66
CA GLU A 293 -21.73 7.02 5.28
C GLU A 293 -22.57 6.12 4.37
N PRO A 294 -23.19 5.06 4.90
CA PRO A 294 -23.85 4.05 4.07
C PRO A 294 -25.10 4.54 3.34
N ASN A 295 -25.72 5.64 3.81
CA ASN A 295 -26.92 6.21 3.23
C ASN A 295 -26.64 7.14 2.03
N ASN A 296 -25.45 7.74 1.92
CA ASN A 296 -25.15 8.77 0.93
C ASN A 296 -23.77 8.62 0.26
N GLN A 297 -22.90 7.75 0.76
CA GLN A 297 -21.53 7.52 0.29
C GLN A 297 -20.64 8.79 0.39
N ILE A 298 -20.84 9.64 1.38
CA ILE A 298 -20.07 10.84 1.69
C ILE A 298 -19.40 10.66 3.06
N PRO A 299 -18.15 11.12 3.25
CA PRO A 299 -17.22 11.70 2.31
C PRO A 299 -16.33 10.65 1.62
N GLN A 300 -15.84 10.96 0.42
CA GLN A 300 -14.86 10.13 -0.29
C GLN A 300 -13.43 10.49 0.10
N ALA A 301 -12.63 9.47 0.44
CA ALA A 301 -11.19 9.57 0.72
C ALA A 301 -10.81 10.61 1.80
N ALA A 302 -11.69 10.84 2.74
CA ALA A 302 -11.45 11.64 3.93
C ALA A 302 -12.00 10.89 5.14
N THR A 303 -11.53 11.22 6.34
CA THR A 303 -12.18 10.76 7.57
C THR A 303 -13.65 11.14 7.52
N ALA A 304 -14.54 10.19 7.74
CA ALA A 304 -15.96 10.47 7.83
C ALA A 304 -16.19 11.51 8.94
N HIS A 305 -17.01 12.52 8.66
CA HIS A 305 -17.09 13.68 9.54
C HIS A 305 -17.64 13.31 10.90
N ASP A 306 -18.97 13.15 11.01
CA ASP A 306 -19.60 12.85 12.30
C ASP A 306 -19.26 11.43 12.78
N THR A 307 -19.32 10.43 11.90
CA THR A 307 -19.18 9.02 12.27
C THR A 307 -17.78 8.68 12.77
N PHE A 308 -16.74 9.15 12.08
CA PHE A 308 -15.36 8.91 12.52
C PHE A 308 -15.06 9.60 13.86
N TRP A 309 -15.43 10.88 13.97
CA TRP A 309 -15.16 11.64 15.18
C TRP A 309 -16.04 11.22 16.35
N ASP A 310 -17.25 10.71 16.11
CA ASP A 310 -18.06 10.10 17.15
C ASP A 310 -17.37 8.84 17.70
N PHE A 311 -16.97 7.92 16.83
CA PHE A 311 -16.28 6.71 17.20
C PHE A 311 -15.01 6.98 18.02
N VAL A 312 -14.08 7.79 17.48
CA VAL A 312 -12.79 8.02 18.14
C VAL A 312 -12.91 8.83 19.43
N SER A 313 -13.92 9.71 19.55
CA SER A 313 -14.18 10.45 20.80
C SER A 313 -14.74 9.56 21.91
N LEU A 314 -15.30 8.40 21.57
CA LEU A 314 -15.77 7.38 22.51
C LEU A 314 -14.74 6.26 22.75
N MET A 315 -13.63 6.29 22.01
CA MET A 315 -12.55 5.30 22.06
C MET A 315 -11.22 5.97 22.42
N PRO A 316 -10.95 6.29 23.69
CA PRO A 316 -9.76 7.03 24.09
C PRO A 316 -8.44 6.34 23.73
N GLU A 317 -8.43 5.02 23.56
CA GLU A 317 -7.26 4.27 23.05
C GLU A 317 -6.79 4.75 21.66
N SER A 318 -7.66 5.40 20.88
CA SER A 318 -7.31 5.95 19.57
C SER A 318 -6.52 7.26 19.63
N THR A 319 -6.42 7.90 20.81
CA THR A 319 -5.88 9.26 20.94
C THR A 319 -4.44 9.38 20.45
N HIS A 320 -3.58 8.43 20.80
CA HIS A 320 -2.18 8.44 20.33
C HIS A 320 -2.09 8.38 18.80
N MET A 321 -2.83 7.48 18.18
CA MET A 321 -2.88 7.37 16.72
C MET A 321 -3.47 8.63 16.06
N LEU A 322 -4.47 9.26 16.68
CA LEU A 322 -5.02 10.53 16.18
C LEU A 322 -3.98 11.64 16.13
N MET A 323 -3.11 11.74 17.14
CA MET A 323 -2.02 12.72 17.13
C MET A 323 -1.10 12.50 15.92
N TRP A 324 -0.76 11.24 15.61
CA TRP A 324 0.05 10.90 14.44
C TRP A 324 -0.65 11.23 13.11
N VAL A 325 -1.91 10.87 12.96
CA VAL A 325 -2.66 11.09 11.70
C VAL A 325 -2.91 12.58 11.46
N MET A 326 -3.15 13.35 12.53
CA MET A 326 -3.34 14.80 12.43
C MET A 326 -2.03 15.56 12.26
N SER A 327 -0.88 14.92 12.50
CA SER A 327 0.43 15.48 12.20
C SER A 327 0.74 15.45 10.70
N ASP A 328 1.88 16.01 10.33
CA ASP A 328 2.37 15.99 8.95
C ASP A 328 2.70 14.56 8.47
N ARG A 329 2.83 13.57 9.38
CA ARG A 329 2.99 12.15 9.05
C ARG A 329 1.79 11.57 8.30
N GLY A 330 0.58 12.12 8.48
CA GLY A 330 -0.62 11.77 7.74
C GLY A 330 -0.65 12.24 6.28
N ILE A 331 0.30 13.10 5.87
CA ILE A 331 0.42 13.65 4.52
C ILE A 331 1.87 13.57 4.01
N PRO A 332 2.43 12.36 3.83
CA PRO A 332 3.81 12.21 3.37
C PRO A 332 4.01 12.87 2.01
N ARG A 333 5.21 13.38 1.79
CA ARG A 333 5.57 14.02 0.52
C ARG A 333 5.62 13.01 -0.63
N SER A 334 6.09 11.81 -0.35
CA SER A 334 6.24 10.72 -1.31
C SER A 334 6.19 9.38 -0.58
N TYR A 335 5.82 8.31 -1.27
CA TYR A 335 6.03 6.96 -0.77
C TYR A 335 7.51 6.67 -0.48
N ARG A 336 8.43 7.27 -1.23
CA ARG A 336 9.88 7.12 -1.07
C ARG A 336 10.44 7.81 0.17
N MET A 337 9.68 8.71 0.79
CA MET A 337 10.10 9.57 1.89
C MET A 337 9.26 9.32 3.15
N MET A 338 8.79 8.11 3.36
CA MET A 338 8.06 7.72 4.56
C MET A 338 8.71 6.51 5.23
N GLN A 339 8.67 6.51 6.55
CA GLN A 339 9.01 5.34 7.35
C GLN A 339 7.97 4.24 7.19
N GLY A 340 8.33 3.02 7.53
CA GLY A 340 7.40 1.90 7.64
C GLY A 340 7.59 1.19 8.98
N PHE A 341 6.50 0.69 9.55
CA PHE A 341 6.51 0.02 10.84
C PHE A 341 5.70 -1.27 10.76
N GLY A 342 6.22 -2.35 11.32
CA GLY A 342 5.47 -3.59 11.48
C GLY A 342 4.32 -3.46 12.46
N VAL A 343 4.29 -2.40 13.25
CA VAL A 343 3.33 -2.04 14.30
C VAL A 343 3.35 -3.03 15.47
N HIS A 344 3.11 -4.31 15.19
CA HIS A 344 3.02 -5.38 16.18
C HIS A 344 4.37 -5.79 16.76
N THR A 345 4.31 -6.42 17.92
CA THR A 345 5.42 -7.18 18.46
C THR A 345 5.39 -8.58 17.86
N PHE A 346 6.52 -9.00 17.29
CA PHE A 346 6.76 -10.35 16.78
C PHE A 346 7.80 -11.06 17.66
N ARG A 347 8.14 -12.30 17.31
CA ARG A 347 9.24 -13.05 17.89
C ARG A 347 10.26 -13.42 16.83
N LEU A 348 11.54 -13.30 17.18
CA LEU A 348 12.64 -13.91 16.46
C LEU A 348 13.08 -15.17 17.21
N VAL A 349 13.29 -16.26 16.48
CA VAL A 349 13.66 -17.56 17.04
C VAL A 349 14.90 -18.06 16.32
N ASN A 350 15.97 -18.31 17.05
CA ASN A 350 17.22 -18.83 16.50
C ASN A 350 17.22 -20.36 16.37
N GLU A 351 18.31 -20.93 15.83
CA GLU A 351 18.41 -22.37 15.60
C GLU A 351 18.39 -23.19 16.92
N ALA A 352 18.87 -22.60 18.01
CA ALA A 352 18.81 -23.24 19.35
C ALA A 352 17.40 -23.15 19.99
N GLY A 353 16.43 -22.55 19.32
CA GLY A 353 15.08 -22.33 19.86
C GLY A 353 14.99 -21.21 20.90
N LYS A 354 16.04 -20.40 21.05
CA LYS A 354 15.98 -19.20 21.89
C LYS A 354 15.14 -18.14 21.15
N SER A 355 14.20 -17.51 21.87
CA SER A 355 13.33 -16.48 21.34
C SER A 355 13.55 -15.13 22.02
N VAL A 356 13.36 -14.07 21.26
CA VAL A 356 13.28 -12.68 21.73
C VAL A 356 12.10 -11.99 21.07
N PHE A 357 11.53 -11.00 21.72
CA PHE A 357 10.57 -10.09 21.09
C PHE A 357 11.24 -9.13 20.14
N CYS A 358 10.52 -8.71 19.10
CA CYS A 358 11.00 -7.71 18.17
C CYS A 358 9.88 -6.82 17.61
N LYS A 359 10.24 -5.58 17.23
CA LYS A 359 9.45 -4.68 16.40
C LYS A 359 10.26 -4.25 15.18
N PHE A 360 9.67 -4.34 13.99
CA PHE A 360 10.32 -4.01 12.72
C PHE A 360 10.08 -2.56 12.29
N HIS A 361 11.14 -1.91 11.79
CA HIS A 361 11.16 -0.52 11.35
C HIS A 361 11.80 -0.41 9.97
N TRP A 362 11.15 0.31 9.05
CA TRP A 362 11.71 0.73 7.76
C TRP A 362 12.08 2.20 7.83
N LYS A 363 13.34 2.52 7.60
CA LYS A 363 13.88 3.88 7.59
C LYS A 363 14.24 4.27 6.15
N PRO A 364 13.58 5.27 5.53
CA PRO A 364 13.89 5.67 4.16
C PRO A 364 15.26 6.36 4.12
N LEU A 365 16.11 6.01 3.15
CA LEU A 365 17.41 6.66 3.00
C LEU A 365 17.30 8.10 2.47
N LEU A 366 16.18 8.45 1.84
CA LEU A 366 15.87 9.83 1.45
C LEU A 366 15.39 10.71 2.61
N GLY A 367 15.30 10.14 3.83
CA GLY A 367 14.70 10.83 4.98
C GLY A 367 13.18 10.84 4.95
N THR A 368 12.60 11.31 6.05
CA THR A 368 11.14 11.41 6.20
C THR A 368 10.70 12.85 5.96
N HIS A 369 9.89 13.06 4.92
CA HIS A 369 9.40 14.37 4.53
C HIS A 369 7.89 14.33 4.31
N SER A 370 7.23 15.44 4.62
CA SER A 370 5.78 15.59 4.51
C SER A 370 5.41 16.80 3.65
N LEU A 371 4.19 16.79 3.15
CA LEU A 371 3.54 17.97 2.58
C LEU A 371 3.02 18.86 3.71
N VAL A 372 2.64 20.08 3.40
CA VAL A 372 1.74 20.89 4.22
C VAL A 372 0.31 20.78 3.68
N TRP A 373 -0.70 21.05 4.52
CA TRP A 373 -2.08 20.72 4.17
C TRP A 373 -2.62 21.44 2.93
N ASP A 374 -2.33 22.74 2.77
CA ASP A 374 -2.77 23.48 1.59
C ASP A 374 -2.08 23.03 0.30
N GLU A 375 -0.82 22.61 0.38
CA GLU A 375 -0.10 21.97 -0.72
C GLU A 375 -0.76 20.61 -1.07
N ALA A 376 -1.03 19.78 -0.08
CA ALA A 376 -1.67 18.48 -0.28
C ALA A 376 -3.03 18.60 -0.97
N VAL A 377 -3.86 19.58 -0.57
CA VAL A 377 -5.17 19.84 -1.19
C VAL A 377 -5.04 20.31 -2.63
N LYS A 378 -4.09 21.21 -2.93
CA LYS A 378 -3.85 21.68 -4.29
C LYS A 378 -3.37 20.58 -5.21
N ILE A 379 -2.42 19.75 -4.75
CA ILE A 379 -1.92 18.60 -5.49
C ILE A 379 -3.05 17.61 -5.73
N MET A 380 -3.86 17.31 -4.71
CA MET A 380 -5.01 16.41 -4.83
C MET A 380 -5.96 16.80 -5.96
N GLY A 381 -6.18 18.10 -6.15
CA GLY A 381 -7.02 18.62 -7.23
C GLY A 381 -6.34 18.65 -8.60
N ALA A 382 -5.02 18.84 -8.64
CA ALA A 382 -4.26 18.96 -9.88
C ALA A 382 -3.73 17.61 -10.40
N ASP A 383 -3.26 16.76 -9.51
CA ASP A 383 -2.72 15.43 -9.81
C ASP A 383 -3.08 14.42 -8.71
N PRO A 384 -4.22 13.75 -8.80
CA PRO A 384 -4.62 12.75 -7.81
C PRO A 384 -3.68 11.54 -7.75
N ASP A 385 -2.86 11.31 -8.77
CA ASP A 385 -1.88 10.21 -8.89
C ASP A 385 -0.45 10.60 -8.45
N TYR A 386 -0.31 11.68 -7.71
CA TYR A 386 0.98 12.29 -7.37
C TYR A 386 2.01 11.31 -6.78
N HIS A 387 1.67 10.56 -5.74
CA HIS A 387 2.59 9.59 -5.12
C HIS A 387 2.85 8.39 -6.03
N ARG A 388 1.83 7.95 -6.77
CA ARG A 388 1.95 6.86 -7.73
C ARG A 388 2.92 7.23 -8.84
N ARG A 389 2.78 8.43 -9.38
CA ARG A 389 3.64 8.97 -10.44
C ARG A 389 5.08 9.14 -9.95
N ASP A 390 5.27 9.74 -8.79
CA ASP A 390 6.57 9.96 -8.18
C ASP A 390 7.36 8.65 -8.00
N LEU A 391 6.71 7.59 -7.50
CA LEU A 391 7.35 6.28 -7.35
C LEU A 391 7.71 5.67 -8.70
N TRP A 392 6.78 5.71 -9.65
CA TRP A 392 6.98 5.16 -10.98
C TRP A 392 8.13 5.83 -11.71
N GLU A 393 8.10 7.17 -11.81
CA GLU A 393 9.08 7.96 -12.52
C GLU A 393 10.46 7.88 -11.87
N ALA A 394 10.54 7.80 -10.55
CA ALA A 394 11.80 7.61 -9.85
C ALA A 394 12.48 6.29 -10.25
N ILE A 395 11.72 5.21 -10.31
CA ILE A 395 12.25 3.90 -10.71
C ILE A 395 12.63 3.89 -12.20
N GLU A 396 11.78 4.43 -13.08
CA GLU A 396 12.08 4.52 -14.51
C GLU A 396 13.35 5.35 -14.82
N SER A 397 13.59 6.39 -14.02
CA SER A 397 14.78 7.24 -14.19
C SER A 397 16.05 6.68 -13.50
N GLY A 398 15.95 5.50 -12.84
CA GLY A 398 17.08 4.91 -12.13
C GLY A 398 17.33 5.50 -10.74
N ASN A 399 16.47 6.41 -10.25
CA ASN A 399 16.53 6.98 -8.91
C ASN A 399 15.83 6.02 -7.91
N TYR A 400 16.43 4.87 -7.71
CA TYR A 400 15.83 3.79 -6.93
C TYR A 400 15.63 4.17 -5.47
N PRO A 401 14.40 4.11 -4.93
CA PRO A 401 14.16 4.36 -3.52
C PRO A 401 14.67 3.22 -2.65
N GLU A 402 15.21 3.58 -1.50
CA GLU A 402 15.87 2.65 -0.60
C GLU A 402 15.39 2.84 0.84
N TRP A 403 15.30 1.72 1.57
CA TRP A 403 15.02 1.71 3.01
C TRP A 403 15.98 0.77 3.73
N GLU A 404 16.35 1.17 4.94
CA GLU A 404 16.99 0.28 5.90
C GLU A 404 15.91 -0.41 6.75
N LEU A 405 15.97 -1.75 6.82
CA LEU A 405 15.20 -2.52 7.79
C LEU A 405 15.97 -2.57 9.08
N GLY A 406 15.38 -2.09 10.14
CA GLY A 406 15.89 -2.23 11.48
C GLY A 406 14.90 -2.94 12.40
N VAL A 407 15.39 -3.34 13.55
CA VAL A 407 14.60 -4.07 14.55
C VAL A 407 14.94 -3.61 15.97
N GLN A 408 13.92 -3.38 16.77
CA GLN A 408 14.05 -3.28 18.21
C GLN A 408 13.96 -4.68 18.80
N ILE A 409 14.88 -5.07 19.69
CA ILE A 409 14.98 -6.41 20.25
C ILE A 409 14.96 -6.32 21.77
N PHE A 410 14.11 -7.11 22.42
CA PHE A 410 13.99 -7.14 23.88
C PHE A 410 13.53 -8.52 24.35
N THR A 411 13.89 -8.87 25.59
CA THR A 411 13.52 -10.15 26.20
C THR A 411 12.13 -10.08 26.84
N ASP A 412 11.61 -11.26 27.23
CA ASP A 412 10.35 -11.35 27.98
C ASP A 412 10.46 -10.60 29.32
N GLU A 413 11.61 -10.72 30.03
CA GLU A 413 11.86 -10.04 31.30
C GLU A 413 11.92 -8.50 31.14
N GLN A 414 12.53 -8.02 30.05
CA GLN A 414 12.53 -6.59 29.76
C GLN A 414 11.12 -6.08 29.48
N ALA A 415 10.32 -6.84 28.71
CA ALA A 415 8.94 -6.51 28.39
C ALA A 415 8.06 -6.41 29.64
N GLU A 416 8.25 -7.31 30.61
CA GLU A 416 7.54 -7.27 31.89
C GLU A 416 7.89 -6.02 32.70
N GLY A 417 9.15 -5.58 32.62
CA GLY A 417 9.67 -4.41 33.33
C GLY A 417 9.23 -3.05 32.79
N TYR A 418 8.69 -2.97 31.58
CA TYR A 418 8.23 -1.70 31.00
C TYR A 418 6.93 -1.22 31.62
N SER A 419 6.76 0.10 31.71
CA SER A 419 5.51 0.74 32.18
C SER A 419 4.38 0.61 31.15
N LEU A 420 4.68 0.28 29.90
CA LEU A 420 3.74 0.01 28.83
C LEU A 420 3.64 -1.51 28.57
N ASP A 421 2.55 -1.94 27.94
CA ASP A 421 2.43 -3.29 27.42
C ASP A 421 2.95 -3.33 25.98
N VAL A 422 3.91 -4.20 25.72
CA VAL A 422 4.54 -4.35 24.38
C VAL A 422 3.59 -4.96 23.34
N LEU A 423 2.49 -5.55 23.78
CA LEU A 423 1.44 -6.14 22.93
C LEU A 423 0.32 -5.14 22.61
N ASP A 424 0.37 -3.94 23.19
CA ASP A 424 -0.58 -2.88 22.90
C ASP A 424 -0.19 -2.20 21.57
N SER A 425 -0.97 -2.41 20.53
CA SER A 425 -0.76 -1.82 19.20
C SER A 425 -0.92 -0.30 19.16
N THR A 426 -1.42 0.33 20.23
CA THR A 426 -1.50 1.80 20.36
C THR A 426 -0.24 2.41 20.97
N LYS A 427 0.74 1.57 21.33
CA LYS A 427 1.99 1.96 21.98
C LYS A 427 3.20 1.68 21.09
N LEU A 428 4.19 2.55 21.20
CA LEU A 428 5.53 2.32 20.66
C LEU A 428 6.54 2.13 21.81
N ILE A 429 7.67 1.53 21.51
CA ILE A 429 8.82 1.46 22.42
C ILE A 429 9.78 2.56 22.02
N PRO A 430 10.07 3.55 22.88
CA PRO A 430 11.02 4.62 22.59
C PRO A 430 12.41 4.05 22.22
N GLU A 431 13.07 4.63 21.22
CA GLU A 431 14.40 4.18 20.77
C GLU A 431 15.47 4.40 21.85
N GLU A 432 15.23 5.32 22.78
CA GLU A 432 16.05 5.56 23.97
C GLU A 432 16.03 4.36 24.95
N LEU A 433 14.93 3.62 25.00
CA LEU A 433 14.82 2.39 25.81
C LEU A 433 15.35 1.18 25.07
N VAL A 434 15.00 1.05 23.79
CA VAL A 434 15.42 -0.07 22.95
C VAL A 434 15.84 0.49 21.60
N PRO A 435 17.14 0.65 21.34
CA PRO A 435 17.63 1.14 20.06
C PRO A 435 17.25 0.23 18.90
N VAL A 436 17.08 0.81 17.72
CA VAL A 436 16.84 0.07 16.48
C VAL A 436 18.16 -0.45 15.93
N THR A 437 18.28 -1.75 15.81
CA THR A 437 19.45 -2.43 15.21
C THR A 437 19.20 -2.64 13.72
N PRO A 438 20.07 -2.14 12.82
CA PRO A 438 19.95 -2.37 11.39
C PRO A 438 20.13 -3.85 11.01
N LEU A 439 19.26 -4.38 10.16
CA LEU A 439 19.30 -5.74 9.64
C LEU A 439 19.70 -5.83 8.17
N GLY A 440 19.32 -4.85 7.36
CA GLY A 440 19.59 -4.90 5.92
C GLY A 440 18.97 -3.74 5.17
N ARG A 441 19.20 -3.72 3.86
CA ARG A 441 18.75 -2.67 2.94
C ARG A 441 17.80 -3.22 1.89
N MET A 442 16.71 -2.52 1.67
CA MET A 442 15.78 -2.77 0.56
C MET A 442 15.95 -1.69 -0.51
N VAL A 443 16.02 -2.13 -1.76
CA VAL A 443 16.06 -1.26 -2.94
C VAL A 443 14.90 -1.64 -3.86
N LEU A 444 14.10 -0.67 -4.30
CA LEU A 444 13.06 -0.89 -5.30
C LEU A 444 13.57 -0.39 -6.65
N ASN A 445 13.79 -1.30 -7.58
CA ASN A 445 14.49 -1.04 -8.83
C ASN A 445 13.73 -1.44 -10.09
N ARG A 446 12.47 -1.88 -9.98
CA ARG A 446 11.67 -2.26 -11.14
C ARG A 446 10.17 -1.99 -10.92
N ASN A 447 9.57 -1.32 -11.87
CA ASN A 447 8.12 -1.13 -11.92
C ASN A 447 7.39 -2.44 -12.31
N PRO A 448 6.11 -2.60 -11.93
CA PRO A 448 5.28 -3.68 -12.44
C PRO A 448 5.10 -3.58 -13.97
N ASP A 449 5.11 -4.72 -14.66
CA ASP A 449 4.76 -4.77 -16.08
C ASP A 449 3.27 -4.58 -16.32
N ASN A 450 2.45 -5.06 -15.38
CA ASN A 450 0.99 -4.95 -15.44
C ASN A 450 0.41 -4.67 -14.06
N PHE A 451 -0.25 -3.52 -13.92
CA PHE A 451 -0.82 -3.09 -12.67
C PHE A 451 -1.84 -4.08 -12.09
N PHE A 452 -2.72 -4.63 -12.94
CA PHE A 452 -3.73 -5.57 -12.47
C PHE A 452 -3.10 -6.90 -12.04
N ALA A 453 -2.28 -7.50 -12.89
CA ALA A 453 -1.70 -8.81 -12.64
C ALA A 453 -0.77 -8.84 -11.41
N GLU A 454 -0.07 -7.73 -11.15
CA GLU A 454 0.93 -7.64 -10.09
C GLU A 454 0.42 -6.83 -8.89
N THR A 455 0.08 -5.55 -9.06
CA THR A 455 -0.29 -4.65 -7.95
C THR A 455 -1.71 -4.89 -7.43
N GLU A 456 -2.66 -5.14 -8.33
CA GLU A 456 -4.06 -5.39 -7.92
C GLU A 456 -4.23 -6.78 -7.34
N GLN A 457 -3.63 -7.81 -7.96
CA GLN A 457 -3.78 -9.20 -7.53
C GLN A 457 -2.84 -9.62 -6.39
N VAL A 458 -1.84 -8.82 -6.01
CA VAL A 458 -0.98 -9.21 -4.89
C VAL A 458 -1.79 -9.36 -3.60
N ALA A 459 -1.52 -10.45 -2.90
CA ALA A 459 -2.13 -10.81 -1.62
C ALA A 459 -1.07 -10.81 -0.53
N PHE A 460 -1.23 -9.96 0.47
CA PHE A 460 -0.41 -9.97 1.68
C PHE A 460 -1.19 -10.65 2.80
N CYS A 461 -0.50 -11.42 3.63
CA CYS A 461 -1.07 -12.08 4.79
C CYS A 461 -0.11 -11.98 5.97
N THR A 462 -0.53 -11.41 7.08
CA THR A 462 0.31 -11.28 8.29
C THR A 462 0.70 -12.63 8.88
N SER A 463 -0.01 -13.71 8.53
CA SER A 463 0.33 -15.08 8.92
C SER A 463 1.35 -15.75 8.01
N HIS A 464 1.79 -15.11 6.93
CA HIS A 464 2.89 -15.61 6.12
C HIS A 464 4.21 -15.25 6.80
N VAL A 465 4.77 -16.21 7.48
CA VAL A 465 6.09 -16.14 8.13
C VAL A 465 6.93 -17.33 7.71
N VAL A 466 8.25 -17.21 7.88
CA VAL A 466 9.21 -18.27 7.60
C VAL A 466 9.81 -18.79 8.91
N PRO A 467 10.45 -19.97 8.93
CA PRO A 467 11.13 -20.46 10.13
C PRO A 467 12.06 -19.40 10.73
N GLY A 468 11.94 -19.15 12.01
CA GLY A 468 12.72 -18.10 12.70
C GLY A 468 11.99 -16.79 12.95
N ILE A 469 10.79 -16.59 12.38
CA ILE A 469 9.89 -15.49 12.72
C ILE A 469 8.59 -16.10 13.24
N ASP A 470 8.12 -15.63 14.38
CA ASP A 470 6.90 -16.14 15.03
C ASP A 470 6.07 -14.97 15.61
N PHE A 471 4.92 -15.30 16.13
CA PHE A 471 3.91 -14.35 16.59
C PHE A 471 4.02 -14.11 18.10
N SER A 472 3.54 -12.96 18.52
CA SER A 472 3.23 -12.64 19.90
C SER A 472 1.72 -12.80 20.18
N ASN A 473 1.29 -12.61 21.42
CA ASN A 473 -0.13 -12.62 21.78
C ASN A 473 -0.84 -11.27 21.56
N ASP A 474 -0.32 -10.41 20.70
CA ASP A 474 -1.00 -9.16 20.30
C ASP A 474 -2.39 -9.45 19.74
N PRO A 475 -3.48 -9.00 20.39
CA PRO A 475 -4.85 -9.36 19.99
C PRO A 475 -5.26 -8.77 18.64
N LEU A 476 -4.68 -7.64 18.26
CA LEU A 476 -4.91 -7.07 16.93
C LEU A 476 -4.20 -7.90 15.85
N LEU A 477 -2.97 -8.35 16.09
CA LEU A 477 -2.21 -9.21 15.16
C LEU A 477 -2.97 -10.52 14.90
N HIS A 478 -3.49 -11.16 15.95
CA HIS A 478 -4.25 -12.41 15.81
C HIS A 478 -5.51 -12.25 14.96
N GLY A 479 -6.24 -11.16 15.11
CA GLY A 479 -7.39 -10.88 14.24
C GLY A 479 -6.99 -10.66 12.78
N ARG A 480 -5.84 -10.04 12.54
CA ARG A 480 -5.29 -9.83 11.21
C ARG A 480 -4.93 -11.15 10.49
N HIS A 481 -4.46 -12.17 11.21
CA HIS A 481 -4.17 -13.49 10.63
C HIS A 481 -5.39 -14.11 9.93
N HIS A 482 -6.55 -14.00 10.55
CA HIS A 482 -7.79 -14.48 9.95
C HIS A 482 -8.26 -13.58 8.80
N SER A 483 -8.36 -12.28 9.05
CA SER A 483 -8.94 -11.31 8.12
C SER A 483 -8.25 -11.29 6.76
N TYR A 484 -6.92 -11.36 6.72
CA TYR A 484 -6.17 -11.29 5.46
C TYR A 484 -6.35 -12.54 4.60
N LEU A 485 -6.46 -13.72 5.20
CA LEU A 485 -6.75 -14.96 4.44
C LEU A 485 -8.19 -14.96 3.94
N ASP A 486 -9.14 -14.58 4.79
CA ASP A 486 -10.57 -14.58 4.46
C ASP A 486 -10.89 -13.64 3.29
N THR A 487 -10.41 -12.40 3.35
CA THR A 487 -10.67 -11.42 2.29
C THR A 487 -10.09 -11.82 0.92
N GLN A 488 -8.96 -12.53 0.87
CA GLN A 488 -8.35 -12.96 -0.40
C GLN A 488 -9.20 -14.00 -1.11
N ILE A 489 -9.93 -14.84 -0.41
CA ILE A 489 -10.78 -15.87 -1.02
C ILE A 489 -11.84 -15.23 -1.92
N SER A 490 -12.55 -14.23 -1.42
CA SER A 490 -13.57 -13.54 -2.22
C SER A 490 -12.98 -12.54 -3.22
N ARG A 491 -11.95 -11.80 -2.83
CA ARG A 491 -11.34 -10.80 -3.71
C ARG A 491 -10.63 -11.40 -4.91
N LEU A 492 -9.95 -12.53 -4.74
CA LEU A 492 -9.14 -13.20 -5.77
C LEU A 492 -9.81 -14.46 -6.34
N GLY A 493 -11.05 -14.74 -5.96
CA GLY A 493 -11.88 -15.73 -6.60
C GLY A 493 -11.67 -17.18 -6.16
N GLY A 494 -11.01 -17.44 -5.03
CA GLY A 494 -10.89 -18.78 -4.48
C GLY A 494 -9.70 -19.04 -3.58
N ALA A 495 -9.65 -20.21 -2.97
CA ALA A 495 -8.60 -20.63 -2.05
C ALA A 495 -7.21 -20.78 -2.71
N ASN A 496 -7.16 -20.91 -4.04
CA ASN A 496 -5.90 -21.05 -4.78
C ASN A 496 -5.27 -19.71 -5.19
N PHE A 497 -5.59 -18.59 -4.51
CA PHE A 497 -5.02 -17.28 -4.82
C PHE A 497 -3.49 -17.23 -4.70
N HIS A 498 -2.89 -18.14 -3.96
CA HIS A 498 -1.44 -18.30 -3.84
C HIS A 498 -0.78 -18.88 -5.12
N GLU A 499 -1.55 -19.38 -6.08
CA GLU A 499 -1.05 -19.81 -7.41
C GLU A 499 -1.03 -18.66 -8.44
N ILE A 500 -1.64 -17.52 -8.14
CA ILE A 500 -1.49 -16.31 -8.96
C ILE A 500 0.00 -15.92 -8.95
N PRO A 501 0.63 -15.64 -10.09
CA PRO A 501 2.09 -15.52 -10.19
C PRO A 501 2.75 -14.60 -9.16
N ILE A 502 2.16 -13.42 -8.90
CA ILE A 502 2.69 -12.46 -7.91
C ILE A 502 2.62 -13.00 -6.47
N ASN A 503 1.76 -13.97 -6.20
CA ASN A 503 1.55 -14.57 -4.88
C ASN A 503 2.26 -15.93 -4.73
N ALA A 504 2.82 -16.45 -5.82
CA ALA A 504 3.44 -17.77 -5.82
C ALA A 504 4.78 -17.75 -5.07
N SER A 505 5.00 -18.78 -4.24
CA SER A 505 6.27 -18.97 -3.57
C SER A 505 7.36 -19.41 -4.56
N LEU A 506 8.59 -18.94 -4.33
CA LEU A 506 9.78 -19.45 -5.03
C LEU A 506 10.26 -20.76 -4.41
N ALA A 507 10.04 -20.96 -3.11
CA ALA A 507 10.22 -22.24 -2.48
C ALA A 507 9.21 -23.26 -3.01
N PRO A 508 9.59 -24.54 -3.20
CA PRO A 508 8.68 -25.55 -3.65
C PRO A 508 7.49 -25.75 -2.71
N VAL A 509 6.28 -25.76 -3.25
CA VAL A 509 5.05 -25.98 -2.49
C VAL A 509 4.63 -27.44 -2.59
N HIS A 510 4.68 -28.16 -1.47
CA HIS A 510 4.22 -29.53 -1.34
C HIS A 510 3.23 -29.62 -0.18
N ASN A 511 1.95 -29.79 -0.52
CA ASN A 511 0.89 -29.96 0.47
C ASN A 511 -0.19 -30.90 -0.07
N ASN A 512 -1.12 -31.28 0.78
CA ASN A 512 -2.24 -32.16 0.39
C ASN A 512 -3.47 -31.41 -0.06
N GLN A 513 -3.35 -30.09 -0.30
CA GLN A 513 -4.44 -29.28 -0.83
C GLN A 513 -4.62 -29.60 -2.31
N ARG A 514 -5.86 -29.88 -2.68
CA ARG A 514 -6.24 -30.29 -4.03
C ARG A 514 -7.48 -29.52 -4.46
N ASP A 515 -7.65 -29.43 -5.77
CA ASP A 515 -8.87 -28.93 -6.42
C ASP A 515 -9.19 -27.45 -6.06
N GLY A 516 -10.43 -27.04 -6.25
CA GLY A 516 -10.90 -25.67 -5.99
C GLY A 516 -10.74 -24.73 -7.19
N LEU A 517 -11.41 -23.57 -7.10
CA LEU A 517 -11.43 -22.57 -8.18
C LEU A 517 -10.01 -22.10 -8.54
N HIS A 518 -9.79 -21.91 -9.83
CA HIS A 518 -8.54 -21.39 -10.40
C HIS A 518 -7.28 -22.22 -10.08
N ARG A 519 -7.43 -23.53 -9.84
CA ARG A 519 -6.29 -24.42 -9.71
C ARG A 519 -5.46 -24.41 -10.99
N GLN A 520 -4.17 -24.09 -10.90
CA GLN A 520 -3.25 -23.99 -12.04
C GLN A 520 -2.24 -25.14 -12.07
N SER A 521 -1.80 -25.60 -10.90
CA SER A 521 -0.87 -26.72 -10.80
C SER A 521 -1.57 -28.05 -11.04
N ILE A 522 -0.85 -29.01 -11.63
CA ILE A 522 -1.31 -30.37 -11.94
C ILE A 522 -0.53 -31.34 -11.05
N PRO A 523 -0.96 -31.61 -9.81
CA PRO A 523 -0.28 -32.52 -8.91
C PRO A 523 -0.35 -33.96 -9.43
N ARG A 524 0.78 -34.66 -9.42
CA ARG A 524 0.85 -36.07 -9.82
C ARG A 524 0.59 -36.99 -8.62
N GLY A 525 0.11 -38.18 -8.91
CA GLY A 525 -0.07 -39.24 -7.92
C GLY A 525 -1.48 -39.35 -7.39
N ARG A 526 -1.72 -40.38 -6.59
CA ARG A 526 -3.03 -40.77 -6.05
C ARG A 526 -3.23 -40.44 -4.59
N VAL A 527 -2.24 -39.81 -3.98
CA VAL A 527 -2.24 -39.52 -2.53
C VAL A 527 -2.42 -38.02 -2.30
N ALA A 528 -3.37 -37.67 -1.46
CA ALA A 528 -3.63 -36.30 -1.00
C ALA A 528 -3.91 -36.28 0.52
N TYR A 529 -3.25 -37.14 1.28
CA TYR A 529 -3.43 -37.29 2.73
C TYR A 529 -2.18 -37.81 3.41
N GLU A 530 -2.05 -37.53 4.69
CA GLU A 530 -1.05 -38.10 5.59
C GLU A 530 -1.73 -38.63 6.87
N PRO A 531 -1.21 -39.71 7.49
CA PRO A 531 -0.09 -40.54 7.03
C PRO A 531 -0.46 -41.44 5.85
N ASN A 532 0.52 -41.77 5.00
CA ASN A 532 0.32 -42.70 3.88
C ASN A 532 1.57 -43.56 3.64
N THR A 533 1.40 -44.68 2.94
CA THR A 533 2.49 -45.56 2.48
C THR A 533 2.60 -45.64 0.95
N LEU A 534 1.77 -44.88 0.24
CA LEU A 534 1.54 -45.02 -1.21
C LEU A 534 2.26 -43.94 -2.02
N GLY A 535 2.63 -42.81 -1.41
CA GLY A 535 3.19 -41.64 -2.10
C GLY A 535 4.45 -41.06 -1.46
N GLY A 536 5.05 -41.75 -0.48
CA GLY A 536 6.31 -41.31 0.14
C GLY A 536 6.21 -40.17 1.15
N GLY A 537 5.02 -39.75 1.55
CA GLY A 537 4.80 -38.67 2.53
C GLY A 537 4.77 -39.17 3.99
N CYS A 538 5.74 -39.99 4.43
CA CYS A 538 5.78 -40.43 5.80
C CYS A 538 6.43 -39.38 6.72
N PRO A 539 5.71 -38.81 7.69
CA PRO A 539 6.25 -37.79 8.61
C PRO A 539 7.47 -38.27 9.38
N PHE A 540 7.57 -39.57 9.69
CA PHE A 540 8.70 -40.17 10.37
C PHE A 540 10.00 -40.17 9.55
N GLN A 541 9.89 -40.12 8.20
CA GLN A 541 11.02 -40.07 7.30
C GLN A 541 11.44 -38.66 6.93
N ALA A 542 10.50 -37.67 6.96
CA ALA A 542 10.78 -36.30 6.60
C ALA A 542 11.62 -35.53 7.66
N GLY A 543 11.56 -36.00 8.91
CA GLY A 543 12.16 -35.27 10.03
C GLY A 543 11.39 -34.01 10.39
N MET A 544 11.77 -33.38 11.50
CA MET A 544 11.13 -32.13 11.98
C MET A 544 11.84 -30.88 11.43
N LYS A 545 12.00 -30.79 10.12
CA LYS A 545 12.52 -29.60 9.46
C LYS A 545 11.38 -28.71 9.03
N GLY A 546 11.54 -27.39 9.17
CA GLY A 546 10.57 -26.40 8.76
C GLY A 546 10.10 -25.52 9.91
N PHE A 547 8.96 -24.88 9.70
CA PHE A 547 8.39 -23.97 10.70
C PHE A 547 7.88 -24.75 11.93
N ALA A 548 8.32 -24.30 13.09
CA ALA A 548 7.76 -24.70 14.38
C ALA A 548 7.55 -23.45 15.22
N SER A 549 6.36 -23.27 15.72
CA SER A 549 6.03 -22.16 16.61
C SER A 549 6.86 -22.21 17.88
N PHE A 550 7.20 -21.05 18.41
CA PHE A 550 7.82 -20.94 19.74
C PHE A 550 6.84 -21.51 20.78
N PRO A 551 7.25 -22.51 21.57
CA PRO A 551 6.32 -23.31 22.36
C PRO A 551 5.76 -22.56 23.58
N ARG A 552 6.35 -21.41 23.95
CA ARG A 552 5.96 -20.65 25.13
C ARG A 552 4.95 -19.58 24.76
N ALA A 553 3.71 -19.72 25.19
CA ALA A 553 2.78 -18.60 25.27
C ALA A 553 3.19 -17.69 26.44
N ILE A 554 3.09 -16.38 26.24
CA ILE A 554 3.62 -15.36 27.16
C ILE A 554 3.10 -15.55 28.60
N GLU A 555 1.84 -15.96 28.74
CA GLU A 555 1.14 -16.01 30.04
C GLU A 555 0.83 -17.43 30.52
N SER A 556 1.22 -18.48 29.81
CA SER A 556 0.88 -19.85 30.25
C SER A 556 2.06 -20.53 30.90
N ASN A 557 2.17 -20.40 32.20
CA ASN A 557 3.03 -21.25 33.03
C ASN A 557 2.42 -22.65 33.25
N ASN A 558 1.80 -23.27 32.22
CA ASN A 558 0.98 -24.48 32.32
C ASN A 558 -0.17 -24.39 33.34
N THR A 559 -0.57 -23.19 33.71
CA THR A 559 -1.71 -22.98 34.59
C THR A 559 -2.97 -22.83 33.74
N PRO A 560 -4.05 -23.53 34.03
CA PRO A 560 -5.33 -23.29 33.37
C PRO A 560 -5.72 -21.82 33.51
N VAL A 561 -6.10 -21.19 32.41
CA VAL A 561 -6.58 -19.81 32.40
C VAL A 561 -8.05 -19.79 31.99
N ASP A 562 -8.82 -18.87 32.59
CA ASP A 562 -10.23 -18.69 32.26
C ASP A 562 -10.41 -18.01 30.91
N LYS A 563 -11.51 -18.34 30.24
CA LYS A 563 -11.93 -17.60 29.03
C LYS A 563 -12.57 -16.30 29.45
N VAL A 564 -11.94 -15.18 29.14
CA VAL A 564 -12.44 -13.86 29.55
C VAL A 564 -12.63 -12.93 28.35
N ARG A 565 -13.52 -11.94 28.50
CA ARG A 565 -13.62 -10.78 27.62
C ARG A 565 -13.15 -9.57 28.40
N GLY A 566 -11.96 -9.05 28.08
CA GLY A 566 -11.36 -7.93 28.81
C GLY A 566 -10.01 -7.53 28.22
N LYS A 567 -9.41 -6.53 28.82
CA LYS A 567 -8.09 -6.02 28.44
C LYS A 567 -7.16 -6.08 29.68
N PRO A 568 -5.84 -6.24 29.47
CA PRO A 568 -4.85 -6.12 30.54
C PRO A 568 -4.89 -4.72 31.17
N GLU A 569 -4.54 -4.62 32.45
CA GLU A 569 -4.53 -3.33 33.17
C GLU A 569 -3.65 -2.27 32.49
N LYS A 570 -2.47 -2.65 31.98
CA LYS A 570 -1.57 -1.74 31.25
C LYS A 570 -2.19 -1.15 29.97
N PHE A 571 -3.26 -1.77 29.41
CA PHE A 571 -3.97 -1.23 28.25
C PHE A 571 -4.87 -0.03 28.59
N ALA A 572 -5.10 0.26 29.85
CA ALA A 572 -5.97 1.37 30.29
C ALA A 572 -5.30 2.75 30.17
N GLU A 573 -3.99 2.82 29.96
CA GLU A 573 -3.31 4.08 29.75
C GLU A 573 -3.40 4.50 28.26
N HIS A 574 -3.96 5.67 27.97
CA HIS A 574 -4.28 6.12 26.62
C HIS A 574 -3.64 7.43 26.19
N TYR A 575 -3.09 8.21 27.10
CA TYR A 575 -2.73 9.61 26.86
C TYR A 575 -1.22 9.92 26.95
N ASN A 576 -0.46 9.18 27.76
CA ASN A 576 0.94 9.53 28.05
C ASN A 576 1.79 9.60 26.77
N GLN A 577 1.67 8.62 25.85
CA GLN A 577 2.42 8.65 24.62
C GLN A 577 1.85 9.64 23.59
N ALA A 578 0.55 9.92 23.63
CA ALA A 578 -0.05 10.98 22.85
C ALA A 578 0.50 12.36 23.25
N THR A 579 0.63 12.60 24.56
CA THR A 579 1.28 13.81 25.12
C THR A 579 2.76 13.87 24.72
N LEU A 580 3.50 12.78 24.92
CA LEU A 580 4.91 12.70 24.54
C LEU A 580 5.12 13.02 23.06
N PHE A 581 4.28 12.46 22.19
CA PHE A 581 4.34 12.75 20.76
C PHE A 581 4.07 14.23 20.47
N PHE A 582 3.02 14.81 21.04
CA PHE A 582 2.69 16.22 20.83
C PHE A 582 3.80 17.13 21.34
N ASP A 583 4.36 16.85 22.52
CA ASP A 583 5.41 17.64 23.13
C ASP A 583 6.75 17.56 22.39
N SER A 584 7.01 16.43 21.71
CA SER A 584 8.20 16.26 20.88
C SER A 584 8.16 17.07 19.57
N GLN A 585 7.00 17.59 19.19
CA GLN A 585 6.84 18.35 17.95
C GLN A 585 7.34 19.80 18.11
N SER A 586 7.90 20.35 17.03
CA SER A 586 8.25 21.76 16.96
C SER A 586 6.99 22.65 17.04
N PRO A 587 7.11 23.94 17.38
CA PRO A 587 5.98 24.86 17.43
C PRO A 587 5.17 24.91 16.12
N VAL A 588 5.84 24.80 14.97
CA VAL A 588 5.19 24.77 13.64
C VAL A 588 4.37 23.50 13.47
N GLU A 589 4.93 22.35 13.82
CA GLU A 589 4.23 21.07 13.71
C GLU A 589 3.06 20.95 14.69
N ARG A 590 3.19 21.50 15.91
CA ARG A 590 2.05 21.62 16.83
C ARG A 590 0.93 22.48 16.24
N ALA A 591 1.29 23.59 15.55
CA ALA A 591 0.32 24.41 14.85
C ALA A 591 -0.35 23.67 13.69
N HIS A 592 0.38 22.83 12.96
CA HIS A 592 -0.16 21.95 11.90
C HIS A 592 -1.14 20.92 12.48
N ILE A 593 -0.80 20.29 13.60
CA ILE A 593 -1.69 19.35 14.30
C ILE A 593 -2.98 20.07 14.71
N MET A 594 -2.87 21.24 15.35
CA MET A 594 -4.04 22.05 15.75
C MET A 594 -4.88 22.44 14.52
N GLY A 595 -4.22 22.86 13.43
CA GLY A 595 -4.87 23.20 12.17
C GLY A 595 -5.62 22.03 11.55
N ALA A 596 -5.05 20.83 11.60
CA ALA A 596 -5.67 19.60 11.11
C ALA A 596 -6.93 19.24 11.93
N PHE A 597 -6.82 19.20 13.26
CA PHE A 597 -7.99 18.99 14.13
C PHE A 597 -9.07 20.04 13.90
N ARG A 598 -8.70 21.31 13.80
CA ARG A 598 -9.66 22.39 13.51
C ARG A 598 -10.38 22.16 12.18
N PHE A 599 -9.63 21.83 11.12
CA PHE A 599 -10.20 21.59 9.80
C PHE A 599 -11.20 20.43 9.82
N GLU A 600 -10.83 19.30 10.41
CA GLU A 600 -11.68 18.11 10.49
C GLU A 600 -12.90 18.35 11.39
N LEU A 601 -12.69 18.83 12.62
CA LEU A 601 -13.77 19.04 13.59
C LEU A 601 -14.72 20.16 13.19
N SER A 602 -14.29 21.12 12.37
CA SER A 602 -15.19 22.16 11.84
C SER A 602 -16.29 21.60 10.94
N LYS A 603 -16.09 20.42 10.37
CA LYS A 603 -17.05 19.73 9.50
C LYS A 603 -18.02 18.82 10.25
N VAL A 604 -17.71 18.51 11.50
CA VAL A 604 -18.59 17.73 12.38
C VAL A 604 -19.83 18.54 12.68
N THR A 605 -21.02 18.00 12.40
CA THR A 605 -22.28 18.73 12.51
C THR A 605 -22.88 18.66 13.92
N VAL A 606 -22.53 17.61 14.70
CA VAL A 606 -23.04 17.38 16.06
C VAL A 606 -22.12 18.04 17.09
N PRO A 607 -22.54 19.11 17.79
CA PRO A 607 -21.70 19.84 18.74
C PRO A 607 -21.11 18.96 19.86
N ALA A 608 -21.90 18.03 20.39
CA ALA A 608 -21.48 17.14 21.47
C ALA A 608 -20.28 16.26 21.10
N ILE A 609 -20.12 15.91 19.81
CA ILE A 609 -18.94 15.15 19.33
C ILE A 609 -17.69 16.03 19.41
N ARG A 610 -17.78 17.29 18.96
CA ARG A 610 -16.68 18.27 19.05
C ARG A 610 -16.26 18.50 20.51
N GLU A 611 -17.25 18.67 21.38
CA GLU A 611 -17.01 18.86 22.82
C GLU A 611 -16.30 17.66 23.45
N ARG A 612 -16.76 16.43 23.17
CA ARG A 612 -16.11 15.21 23.67
C ARG A 612 -14.66 15.09 23.17
N MET A 613 -14.43 15.43 21.88
CA MET A 613 -13.07 15.35 21.34
C MET A 613 -12.13 16.37 22.01
N VAL A 614 -12.58 17.63 22.20
CA VAL A 614 -11.82 18.64 22.93
C VAL A 614 -11.61 18.22 24.38
N SER A 615 -12.60 17.63 25.03
CA SER A 615 -12.50 17.07 26.39
C SER A 615 -11.41 16.00 26.50
N SER A 616 -11.35 15.08 25.53
CA SER A 616 -10.31 14.04 25.44
C SER A 616 -8.91 14.67 25.25
N LEU A 617 -8.78 15.64 24.35
CA LEU A 617 -7.51 16.30 24.02
C LEU A 617 -6.94 17.14 25.18
N ARG A 618 -7.74 17.52 26.17
CA ARG A 618 -7.23 18.13 27.43
C ARG A 618 -6.28 17.18 28.18
N ASN A 619 -6.49 15.88 28.07
CA ASN A 619 -5.58 14.90 28.66
C ASN A 619 -4.23 14.79 27.90
N VAL A 620 -4.17 15.33 26.69
CA VAL A 620 -2.93 15.41 25.88
C VAL A 620 -2.22 16.74 26.12
N SER A 621 -2.94 17.85 25.91
CA SER A 621 -2.40 19.20 26.07
C SER A 621 -3.53 20.22 26.29
N GLU A 622 -3.42 21.00 27.38
CA GLU A 622 -4.37 22.08 27.66
C GLU A 622 -4.32 23.17 26.59
N ASP A 623 -3.14 23.50 26.09
CA ASP A 623 -2.95 24.52 25.03
C ASP A 623 -3.61 24.08 23.73
N LEU A 624 -3.46 22.82 23.34
CA LEU A 624 -4.12 22.25 22.16
C LEU A 624 -5.64 22.33 22.31
N ALA A 625 -6.16 21.87 23.44
CA ALA A 625 -7.59 21.85 23.70
C ALA A 625 -8.20 23.24 23.78
N ALA A 626 -7.52 24.20 24.44
CA ALA A 626 -7.96 25.59 24.52
C ALA A 626 -7.98 26.27 23.14
N GLY A 627 -6.91 26.10 22.35
CA GLY A 627 -6.83 26.62 20.99
C GLY A 627 -7.92 26.07 20.07
N LEU A 628 -8.21 24.78 20.18
CA LEU A 628 -9.29 24.13 19.43
C LEU A 628 -10.67 24.61 19.89
N ALA A 629 -10.95 24.66 21.18
CA ALA A 629 -12.21 25.18 21.71
C ALA A 629 -12.47 26.61 21.19
N TYR A 630 -11.46 27.49 21.30
CA TYR A 630 -11.56 28.85 20.78
C TYR A 630 -11.86 28.87 19.27
N SER A 631 -11.11 28.10 18.49
CA SER A 631 -11.27 28.09 17.02
C SER A 631 -12.58 27.48 16.54
N LEU A 632 -13.21 26.61 17.34
CA LEU A 632 -14.50 25.96 17.05
C LEU A 632 -15.69 26.69 17.70
N GLY A 633 -15.45 27.80 18.44
CA GLY A 633 -16.48 28.54 19.14
C GLY A 633 -17.10 27.79 20.32
N LEU A 634 -16.34 26.91 20.95
CA LEU A 634 -16.78 26.11 22.11
C LEU A 634 -16.31 26.72 23.42
N VAL A 635 -17.09 26.52 24.48
CA VAL A 635 -16.61 26.68 25.85
C VAL A 635 -15.71 25.48 26.15
N ILE A 636 -14.55 25.69 26.79
CA ILE A 636 -13.63 24.60 27.11
C ILE A 636 -14.36 23.59 28.03
N PRO A 637 -14.59 22.34 27.58
CA PRO A 637 -15.25 21.33 28.40
C PRO A 637 -14.30 20.83 29.51
N ASN A 638 -14.83 20.16 30.52
CA ASN A 638 -13.99 19.45 31.50
C ASN A 638 -13.17 18.35 30.79
N ALA A 639 -12.00 18.02 31.34
CA ALA A 639 -11.21 16.91 30.83
C ALA A 639 -11.99 15.59 30.95
N MET A 640 -11.84 14.73 29.96
CA MET A 640 -12.42 13.38 30.01
C MET A 640 -11.77 12.59 31.16
N PRO A 641 -12.55 11.84 31.98
CA PRO A 641 -11.96 11.01 33.02
C PRO A 641 -10.95 10.02 32.45
N ARG A 642 -9.83 9.85 33.12
CA ARG A 642 -8.85 8.81 32.78
C ARG A 642 -9.35 7.46 33.30
N ALA A 643 -9.12 6.37 32.56
CA ALA A 643 -9.61 5.05 32.92
C ALA A 643 -9.06 4.50 34.27
N THR A 644 -7.99 5.10 34.79
CA THR A 644 -7.43 4.79 36.11
C THR A 644 -8.20 5.41 37.27
N GLU A 645 -9.10 6.36 37.01
CA GLU A 645 -10.02 6.88 38.00
C GLU A 645 -11.25 5.96 38.00
N SER A 646 -11.26 5.00 38.95
CA SER A 646 -12.32 4.02 39.08
C SER A 646 -13.71 4.68 38.99
N VAL A 647 -14.46 4.31 37.97
CA VAL A 647 -15.91 4.51 38.00
C VAL A 647 -16.40 3.70 39.21
N PRO A 648 -17.02 4.31 40.22
CA PRO A 648 -17.61 3.54 41.30
C PRO A 648 -18.57 2.53 40.70
N SER A 649 -18.38 1.26 41.05
CA SER A 649 -19.22 0.11 40.66
C SER A 649 -20.70 0.34 40.96
#